data_af3ce75bc3378c02892e60ef5adfb734
#
_entry.id   af3ce75bc3378c02892e60ef5adfb734
#
_cell.length_a   1.000
_cell.length_b   1.000
_cell.length_c   1.000
_cell.angle_alpha   90.00
_cell.angle_beta   90.00
_cell.angle_gamma   90.00
#
_symmetry.space_group_name_H-M   'P 1'
#
loop_
_entity.id
_entity.type
_entity.pdbx_description
1 polymer ?
#
loop_
_entity_poly.entity_id
_entity_poly.type
_entity_poly.pdbx_seq_one_letter_code
_entity_poly.pdbx_strand_id
1 'polypeptide(L)'
;MDQGEKVKQGRQALVQRLIELGTLASNPDADESTRQDADHEFHDFVQSSGTLSLIPALNFLIQPGKVPPDLRAKLMEVLTQIPLRTDGVRATVEFVFSVHPSSTVTSADEAKPQKEGANITHEALSMAAKLIAYPPKTVSPDTWYQKVAPQLFALLDGQDGPELMKVGAFVIGFGILGRKQSGAPGTAGWTAIAEPILSPINPSSAAASAWDIEPGEIIDLSKDRVLVSAEQLAQALFRLQALLISHPNPSLSKRLLHPIILPLWALASSVRPQAHCEEHYCQPAQNLLRIYLKLAAEPQRIETVIQNLLFKGSNEGDLRWRFKETASGDIETIKPRDTVDNGAAPYEWTDIEPKVESLIELIKSVCSAEDVSSIFTQLFGRWFSANAKKNDAVLLTKAGEPKADPISQLIQVKILQRMMDIFPSQLASGPESILRMVEPILKQGADKGDEETVPVALSLLNIVVTAPSFVKARMDNKIVQSVESSLERLSKADLGSPSVTARNLSLLLKYRDELDDPSERPSAPTSRQIEDRKTYDLALLYITQSDSPPPVRAEGLNLLQSLIVDNSSILDISATLVLMSSLLQDDDDYINLRLIKMYTQLANKHPKTVTKDLMEHYVDADEKASVDIRLRFGEALLQVIEHLGEMFTGDTARQVAEALLATAGRRGYRPKTEQKQQREERLRLMKQERAEKEWGGEVPDLGSDEEETEEDKANKELLTQIISGWDSKKGSEDIRIRGSALSILAVGIETNLAGVGPSLVTASIDLSVNVLTVESGMEAGILRRSAVLVILAFVRALNTAKEAGRRVGFGLTDESQKDIKRVLSYVADTDIDGLVKQHASDVVESLDNWRLGSLVSQAQEQAPGTTLTRLAGLSVNPDRAALGDRTSSRPRIEEVE
;
A
#
# COMPACT_ATOMS: atom_id res chain seq x y z
N MET A 1 32.16 28.09 18.58
CA MET A 1 31.05 29.05 18.63
C MET A 1 30.83 29.55 17.20
N ASP A 2 29.78 29.42 16.40
CA ASP A 2 28.48 29.11 16.76
C ASP A 2 27.52 29.18 15.57
N GLN A 3 27.39 28.15 14.81
CA GLN A 3 26.24 28.09 13.87
C GLN A 3 24.94 27.87 14.67
N GLY A 4 24.98 27.07 15.75
CA GLY A 4 23.80 26.77 16.56
C GLY A 4 23.22 27.98 17.34
N GLU A 5 24.07 28.87 17.83
CA GLU A 5 23.62 30.07 18.56
C GLU A 5 23.03 31.11 17.59
N LYS A 6 23.60 31.26 16.38
CA LYS A 6 23.06 32.14 15.35
C LYS A 6 21.69 31.67 14.88
N VAL A 7 21.47 30.35 14.73
CA VAL A 7 20.17 29.79 14.36
C VAL A 7 19.14 30.00 15.45
N LYS A 8 19.52 29.84 16.76
CA LYS A 8 18.61 30.10 17.89
C LYS A 8 18.23 31.57 17.98
N GLN A 9 19.21 32.50 17.82
CA GLN A 9 18.93 33.93 17.82
C GLN A 9 18.05 34.35 16.65
N GLY A 10 18.29 33.80 15.45
CA GLY A 10 17.46 34.07 14.27
C GLY A 10 16.00 33.58 14.46
N ARG A 11 15.82 32.39 15.09
CA ARG A 11 14.47 31.86 15.38
C ARG A 11 13.74 32.71 16.44
N GLN A 12 14.42 33.17 17.49
CA GLN A 12 13.84 34.05 18.50
C GLN A 12 13.42 35.40 17.91
N ALA A 13 14.28 36.00 17.06
CA ALA A 13 13.96 37.26 16.37
C ALA A 13 12.74 37.12 15.46
N LEU A 14 12.62 35.98 14.72
CA LEU A 14 11.48 35.69 13.87
C LEU A 14 10.18 35.54 14.69
N VAL A 15 10.23 34.77 15.79
CA VAL A 15 9.07 34.61 16.68
C VAL A 15 8.63 35.96 17.27
N GLN A 16 9.59 36.74 17.76
CA GLN A 16 9.29 38.07 18.33
C GLN A 16 8.66 39.01 17.32
N ARG A 17 9.19 39.06 16.09
CA ARG A 17 8.65 39.90 15.01
C ARG A 17 7.27 39.46 14.56
N LEU A 18 6.98 38.16 14.51
CA LEU A 18 5.64 37.63 14.23
C LEU A 18 4.63 38.03 15.32
N ILE A 19 5.04 38.06 16.59
CA ILE A 19 4.18 38.51 17.68
C ILE A 19 3.92 40.02 17.57
N GLU A 20 4.97 40.84 17.37
CA GLU A 20 4.88 42.28 17.27
C GLU A 20 3.92 42.70 16.12
N LEU A 21 4.22 42.27 14.92
CA LEU A 21 3.41 42.63 13.73
C LEU A 21 2.01 42.00 13.79
N GLY A 22 1.91 40.75 14.24
CA GLY A 22 0.63 40.09 14.35
C GLY A 22 -0.29 40.67 15.42
N THR A 23 0.23 41.15 16.55
CA THR A 23 -0.57 41.84 17.56
C THR A 23 -1.05 43.21 17.09
N LEU A 24 -0.20 43.94 16.38
CA LEU A 24 -0.61 45.22 15.74
C LEU A 24 -1.73 44.99 14.71
N ALA A 25 -1.58 44.01 13.86
CA ALA A 25 -2.54 43.65 12.82
C ALA A 25 -3.85 43.05 13.37
N SER A 26 -3.86 42.52 14.62
CA SER A 26 -5.03 41.89 15.26
C SER A 26 -5.64 42.75 16.37
N ASN A 27 -5.13 43.96 16.61
CA ASN A 27 -5.61 44.83 17.68
C ASN A 27 -6.99 45.39 17.33
N PRO A 28 -8.07 45.06 18.05
CA PRO A 28 -9.41 45.57 17.79
C PRO A 28 -9.56 47.08 18.07
N ASP A 29 -8.67 47.63 18.93
CA ASP A 29 -8.72 49.05 19.35
C ASP A 29 -7.92 50.02 18.43
N ALA A 30 -7.19 49.48 17.43
CA ALA A 30 -6.42 50.28 16.50
C ALA A 30 -7.28 50.84 15.34
N ASP A 31 -6.92 52.03 14.84
CA ASP A 31 -7.55 52.65 13.64
C ASP A 31 -7.46 51.68 12.44
N GLU A 32 -8.51 51.70 11.62
CA GLU A 32 -8.61 50.75 10.47
C GLU A 32 -7.45 50.88 9.46
N SER A 33 -6.92 52.11 9.25
CA SER A 33 -5.76 52.34 8.40
C SER A 33 -4.48 51.75 8.98
N THR A 34 -4.21 51.95 10.28
CA THR A 34 -3.02 51.37 10.96
C THR A 34 -3.09 49.87 11.03
N ARG A 35 -4.28 49.30 11.15
CA ARG A 35 -4.48 47.85 11.13
C ARG A 35 -4.23 47.25 9.74
N GLN A 36 -4.69 47.91 8.69
CA GLN A 36 -4.43 47.50 7.30
C GLN A 36 -2.93 47.60 6.94
N ASP A 37 -2.26 48.69 7.33
CA ASP A 37 -0.83 48.85 7.12
C ASP A 37 -0.01 47.74 7.88
N ALA A 38 -0.38 47.48 9.13
CA ALA A 38 0.22 46.43 9.93
C ALA A 38 -0.07 45.01 9.35
N ASP A 39 -1.24 44.82 8.75
CA ASP A 39 -1.61 43.58 8.08
C ASP A 39 -0.78 43.35 6.80
N HIS A 40 -0.57 44.36 6.01
CA HIS A 40 0.33 44.35 4.86
C HIS A 40 1.78 44.03 5.30
N GLU A 41 2.29 44.75 6.31
CA GLU A 41 3.65 44.50 6.82
C GLU A 41 3.81 43.10 7.39
N PHE A 42 2.79 42.58 8.09
CA PHE A 42 2.78 41.19 8.57
C PHE A 42 2.79 40.20 7.42
N HIS A 43 1.98 40.42 6.39
CA HIS A 43 1.91 39.54 5.24
C HIS A 43 3.22 39.56 4.43
N ASP A 44 3.80 40.74 4.21
CA ASP A 44 5.11 40.88 3.53
C ASP A 44 6.23 40.19 4.32
N PHE A 45 6.23 40.35 5.65
CA PHE A 45 7.19 39.68 6.52
C PHE A 45 7.04 38.15 6.47
N VAL A 46 5.82 37.67 6.53
CA VAL A 46 5.53 36.22 6.37
C VAL A 46 6.00 35.77 5.00
N GLN A 47 5.74 36.49 3.92
CA GLN A 47 6.16 36.10 2.57
C GLN A 47 7.69 36.08 2.39
N SER A 48 8.40 37.03 2.99
CA SER A 48 9.87 37.13 2.90
C SER A 48 10.59 36.10 3.80
N SER A 49 9.88 35.54 4.80
CA SER A 49 10.46 34.58 5.73
C SER A 49 10.61 33.19 5.08
N GLY A 50 11.73 32.50 5.33
CA GLY A 50 11.95 31.14 4.81
C GLY A 50 10.97 30.12 5.40
N THR A 51 10.37 29.28 4.55
CA THR A 51 9.29 28.34 4.90
C THR A 51 9.69 27.37 6.01
N LEU A 52 10.89 26.77 5.94
CA LEU A 52 11.41 25.83 6.95
C LEU A 52 11.61 26.45 8.35
N SER A 53 11.88 27.74 8.42
CA SER A 53 12.02 28.48 9.70
C SER A 53 10.66 28.94 10.24
N LEU A 54 9.74 29.23 9.35
CA LEU A 54 8.43 29.78 9.67
C LEU A 54 7.51 28.71 10.33
N ILE A 55 7.49 27.48 9.82
CA ILE A 55 6.60 26.42 10.32
C ILE A 55 6.81 26.13 11.82
N PRO A 56 8.04 25.86 12.31
CA PRO A 56 8.26 25.64 13.74
C PRO A 56 7.92 26.86 14.61
N ALA A 57 8.14 28.09 14.09
CA ALA A 57 7.79 29.32 14.80
C ALA A 57 6.27 29.47 14.94
N LEU A 58 5.51 29.23 13.88
CA LEU A 58 4.05 29.23 13.89
C LEU A 58 3.50 28.13 14.81
N ASN A 59 4.02 26.91 14.71
CA ASN A 59 3.59 25.81 15.58
C ASN A 59 3.82 26.09 17.07
N PHE A 60 4.93 26.75 17.41
CA PHE A 60 5.21 27.19 18.78
C PHE A 60 4.22 28.26 19.28
N LEU A 61 3.90 29.24 18.42
CA LEU A 61 3.01 30.35 18.79
C LEU A 61 1.54 29.95 18.90
N ILE A 62 1.09 28.98 18.10
CA ILE A 62 -0.30 28.51 18.07
C ILE A 62 -0.67 27.71 19.35
N GLN A 63 0.31 27.26 20.13
CA GLN A 63 0.04 26.52 21.37
C GLN A 63 -0.85 27.34 22.34
N PRO A 64 -1.70 26.67 23.13
CA PRO A 64 -2.59 27.34 24.06
C PRO A 64 -1.81 28.23 25.05
N GLY A 65 -2.27 29.47 25.26
CA GLY A 65 -1.68 30.39 26.23
C GLY A 65 -0.44 31.17 25.78
N LYS A 66 0.04 30.99 24.56
CA LYS A 66 1.23 31.73 24.05
C LYS A 66 0.89 33.08 23.43
N VAL A 67 -0.22 33.19 22.75
CA VAL A 67 -0.69 34.41 22.04
C VAL A 67 -2.19 34.60 22.25
N PRO A 68 -2.71 35.84 22.06
CA PRO A 68 -4.15 36.15 22.09
C PRO A 68 -4.92 35.30 21.05
N PRO A 69 -6.23 35.03 21.29
CA PRO A 69 -7.04 34.18 20.41
C PRO A 69 -7.15 34.71 18.97
N ASP A 70 -7.23 36.01 18.78
CA ASP A 70 -7.34 36.63 17.47
C ASP A 70 -6.05 36.47 16.66
N LEU A 71 -4.91 36.72 17.29
CA LEU A 71 -3.61 36.48 16.67
C LEU A 71 -3.41 34.97 16.38
N ARG A 72 -3.85 34.10 17.29
CA ARG A 72 -3.77 32.66 17.09
C ARG A 72 -4.56 32.24 15.86
N ALA A 73 -5.76 32.75 15.65
CA ALA A 73 -6.58 32.45 14.47
C ALA A 73 -5.85 32.84 13.17
N LYS A 74 -5.23 34.00 13.14
CA LYS A 74 -4.46 34.52 12.00
C LYS A 74 -3.20 33.68 11.72
N LEU A 75 -2.46 33.32 12.77
CA LEU A 75 -1.29 32.43 12.63
C LEU A 75 -1.68 31.02 12.16
N MET A 76 -2.84 30.52 12.59
CA MET A 76 -3.39 29.26 12.08
C MET A 76 -3.75 29.34 10.59
N GLU A 77 -4.32 30.44 10.15
CA GLU A 77 -4.61 30.69 8.73
C GLU A 77 -3.31 30.67 7.91
N VAL A 78 -2.29 31.41 8.34
CA VAL A 78 -0.95 31.36 7.70
C VAL A 78 -0.40 29.95 7.64
N LEU A 79 -0.48 29.19 8.73
CA LEU A 79 0.01 27.80 8.78
C LEU A 79 -0.71 26.90 7.78
N THR A 80 -2.03 27.04 7.63
CA THR A 80 -2.80 26.25 6.67
C THR A 80 -2.49 26.59 5.21
N GLN A 81 -1.97 27.79 4.93
CA GLN A 81 -1.60 28.25 3.58
C GLN A 81 -0.12 27.93 3.21
N ILE A 82 0.67 27.41 4.11
CA ILE A 82 2.08 27.08 3.87
C ILE A 82 2.31 26.21 2.62
N PRO A 83 1.50 25.17 2.32
CA PRO A 83 1.68 24.37 1.11
C PRO A 83 1.61 25.15 -0.21
N LEU A 84 1.03 26.37 -0.21
CA LEU A 84 0.95 27.21 -1.40
C LEU A 84 2.25 27.99 -1.70
N ARG A 85 3.19 28.02 -0.76
CA ARG A 85 4.48 28.70 -0.91
C ARG A 85 5.44 27.87 -1.78
N THR A 86 6.46 28.52 -2.29
CA THR A 86 7.61 27.83 -2.91
C THR A 86 8.19 26.85 -1.90
N ASP A 87 8.40 25.59 -2.27
CA ASP A 87 8.82 24.49 -1.40
C ASP A 87 7.91 24.22 -0.18
N GLY A 88 6.68 24.77 -0.19
CA GLY A 88 5.76 24.65 0.94
C GLY A 88 5.29 23.23 1.19
N VAL A 89 5.09 22.44 0.15
CA VAL A 89 4.73 21.01 0.24
C VAL A 89 5.86 20.24 0.89
N ARG A 90 7.09 20.39 0.41
CA ARG A 90 8.29 19.75 0.97
C ARG A 90 8.49 20.14 2.42
N ALA A 91 8.47 21.43 2.73
CA ALA A 91 8.63 21.94 4.08
C ALA A 91 7.55 21.41 5.05
N THR A 92 6.31 21.27 4.59
CA THR A 92 5.21 20.68 5.38
C THR A 92 5.48 19.20 5.67
N VAL A 93 5.93 18.44 4.68
CA VAL A 93 6.27 17.03 4.83
C VAL A 93 7.43 16.85 5.81
N GLU A 94 8.54 17.54 5.61
CA GLU A 94 9.72 17.47 6.49
C GLU A 94 9.38 17.89 7.93
N PHE A 95 8.54 18.91 8.09
CA PHE A 95 8.08 19.33 9.41
C PHE A 95 7.24 18.25 10.10
N VAL A 96 6.26 17.66 9.41
CA VAL A 96 5.45 16.57 9.97
C VAL A 96 6.34 15.42 10.42
N PHE A 97 7.31 15.01 9.63
CA PHE A 97 8.24 13.94 10.00
C PHE A 97 9.16 14.32 11.16
N SER A 98 9.49 15.60 11.31
CA SER A 98 10.33 16.06 12.42
C SER A 98 9.59 16.16 13.76
N VAL A 99 8.27 16.34 13.75
CA VAL A 99 7.45 16.59 14.94
C VAL A 99 6.60 15.38 15.32
N HIS A 100 6.25 14.53 14.36
CA HIS A 100 5.38 13.38 14.62
C HIS A 100 6.07 12.37 15.56
N PRO A 101 5.42 11.93 16.65
CA PRO A 101 6.04 11.06 17.65
C PRO A 101 6.60 9.76 17.09
N SER A 102 5.94 9.19 16.06
CA SER A 102 6.38 7.95 15.43
C SER A 102 7.62 8.10 14.55
N SER A 103 7.94 9.31 14.08
CA SER A 103 9.06 9.59 13.18
C SER A 103 10.32 10.11 13.90
N THR A 104 10.20 10.58 15.15
CA THR A 104 11.28 11.23 15.90
C THR A 104 12.25 10.25 16.55
N VAL A 105 12.25 9.00 16.14
CA VAL A 105 13.14 7.96 16.65
C VAL A 105 14.46 7.98 15.88
N THR A 106 15.33 8.93 16.22
CA THR A 106 16.74 8.83 15.87
C THR A 106 17.51 8.28 17.06
N SER A 107 18.04 7.05 16.91
CA SER A 107 19.10 6.58 17.81
C SER A 107 20.28 7.54 17.67
N ALA A 108 20.68 8.17 18.76
CA ALA A 108 21.80 9.10 18.84
C ALA A 108 23.17 8.45 18.55
N ASP A 109 23.20 7.18 18.21
CA ASP A 109 24.42 6.37 18.07
C ASP A 109 24.94 6.19 16.63
N GLU A 110 24.29 6.74 15.64
CA GLU A 110 24.83 6.77 14.29
C GLU A 110 25.20 8.19 13.88
N ALA A 111 26.38 8.62 14.32
CA ALA A 111 27.15 9.72 13.72
C ALA A 111 27.69 9.34 12.34
N LYS A 112 26.91 8.60 11.55
CA LYS A 112 27.09 8.48 10.11
C LYS A 112 26.20 9.52 9.47
N PRO A 113 26.71 10.31 8.47
CA PRO A 113 25.83 11.19 7.73
C PRO A 113 24.68 10.35 7.19
N GLN A 114 23.46 10.71 7.56
CA GLN A 114 22.24 10.06 7.12
C GLN A 114 22.22 10.00 5.59
N LYS A 115 22.63 8.88 5.03
CA LYS A 115 22.40 8.56 3.61
C LYS A 115 21.00 8.02 3.36
N GLU A 116 20.29 7.67 4.42
CA GLU A 116 18.91 7.19 4.42
C GLU A 116 18.11 8.22 5.20
N GLY A 117 17.08 8.78 4.55
CA GLY A 117 16.26 9.88 5.07
C GLY A 117 15.52 9.54 6.38
N ALA A 118 14.79 10.51 6.92
CA ALA A 118 13.98 10.37 8.13
C ALA A 118 13.08 9.14 8.04
N ASN A 119 12.92 8.40 9.16
CA ASN A 119 11.98 7.27 9.25
C ASN A 119 10.56 7.76 8.94
N ILE A 120 10.08 7.42 7.75
CA ILE A 120 8.74 7.80 7.27
C ILE A 120 7.76 6.77 7.80
N THR A 121 7.06 7.13 8.86
CA THR A 121 6.00 6.28 9.39
C THR A 121 4.70 6.53 8.66
N HIS A 122 3.85 5.51 8.58
CA HIS A 122 2.55 5.62 7.90
C HIS A 122 1.63 6.68 8.53
N GLU A 123 1.65 6.82 9.85
CA GLU A 123 0.85 7.83 10.55
C GLU A 123 1.29 9.25 10.19
N ALA A 124 2.59 9.53 10.23
CA ALA A 124 3.16 10.81 9.80
C ALA A 124 2.85 11.08 8.32
N LEU A 125 2.98 10.06 7.47
CA LEU A 125 2.65 10.15 6.05
C LEU A 125 1.16 10.45 5.84
N SER A 126 0.27 9.79 6.56
CA SER A 126 -1.18 10.04 6.51
C SER A 126 -1.54 11.44 6.99
N MET A 127 -0.86 11.95 8.04
CA MET A 127 -1.04 13.32 8.51
C MET A 127 -0.56 14.34 7.47
N ALA A 128 0.62 14.18 6.91
CA ALA A 128 1.14 15.03 5.85
C ALA A 128 0.20 15.04 4.62
N ALA A 129 -0.27 13.85 4.21
CA ALA A 129 -1.24 13.73 3.12
C ALA A 129 -2.55 14.46 3.41
N LYS A 130 -3.06 14.39 4.64
CA LYS A 130 -4.28 15.15 5.02
C LYS A 130 -4.06 16.66 4.95
N LEU A 131 -2.93 17.16 5.44
CA LEU A 131 -2.63 18.60 5.43
C LEU A 131 -2.50 19.15 4.01
N ILE A 132 -1.93 18.40 3.08
CA ILE A 132 -1.72 18.83 1.70
C ILE A 132 -2.96 18.60 0.82
N ALA A 133 -3.71 17.53 1.07
CA ALA A 133 -4.86 17.16 0.25
C ALA A 133 -6.14 17.96 0.54
N TYR A 134 -6.26 18.60 1.69
CA TYR A 134 -7.46 19.37 2.03
C TYR A 134 -7.22 20.88 1.88
N PRO A 135 -7.84 21.52 0.88
CA PRO A 135 -7.79 22.98 0.77
C PRO A 135 -8.47 23.61 1.98
N PRO A 136 -7.87 24.64 2.60
CA PRO A 136 -8.53 25.42 3.63
C PRO A 136 -9.74 26.15 3.06
N LYS A 137 -10.73 26.46 3.91
CA LYS A 137 -11.97 27.14 3.48
C LYS A 137 -11.76 28.53 2.84
N THR A 138 -10.62 29.13 3.11
CA THR A 138 -10.23 30.48 2.60
C THR A 138 -9.70 30.46 1.16
N VAL A 139 -9.39 29.27 0.62
CA VAL A 139 -8.79 29.15 -0.73
C VAL A 139 -9.67 28.23 -1.60
N SER A 140 -9.89 28.63 -2.86
CA SER A 140 -10.61 27.75 -3.79
C SER A 140 -9.84 26.47 -4.08
N PRO A 141 -10.53 25.33 -4.25
CA PRO A 141 -9.86 24.05 -4.57
C PRO A 141 -9.01 24.13 -5.86
N ASP A 142 -9.46 24.88 -6.86
CA ASP A 142 -8.74 25.02 -8.12
C ASP A 142 -7.40 25.73 -7.93
N THR A 143 -7.40 26.89 -7.25
CA THR A 143 -6.16 27.62 -6.96
C THR A 143 -5.23 26.85 -6.02
N TRP A 144 -5.80 26.06 -5.10
CA TRP A 144 -5.03 25.20 -4.21
C TRP A 144 -4.25 24.15 -4.99
N TYR A 145 -4.95 23.31 -5.75
CA TYR A 145 -4.30 22.22 -6.47
C TYR A 145 -3.41 22.71 -7.61
N GLN A 146 -3.72 23.83 -8.28
CA GLN A 146 -2.83 24.42 -9.28
C GLN A 146 -1.46 24.80 -8.72
N LYS A 147 -1.38 25.29 -7.46
CA LYS A 147 -0.11 25.65 -6.82
C LYS A 147 0.60 24.46 -6.18
N VAL A 148 -0.14 23.48 -5.67
CA VAL A 148 0.40 22.30 -4.99
C VAL A 148 0.89 21.24 -5.99
N ALA A 149 0.20 21.06 -7.12
CA ALA A 149 0.52 20.02 -8.10
C ALA A 149 1.95 20.10 -8.67
N PRO A 150 2.50 21.27 -9.07
CA PRO A 150 3.88 21.34 -9.55
C PRO A 150 4.91 20.89 -8.51
N GLN A 151 4.69 21.22 -7.24
CA GLN A 151 5.55 20.80 -6.15
C GLN A 151 5.47 19.28 -5.90
N LEU A 152 4.26 18.69 -5.97
CA LEU A 152 4.07 17.26 -5.87
C LEU A 152 4.71 16.52 -7.06
N PHE A 153 4.65 17.09 -8.26
CA PHE A 153 5.34 16.53 -9.41
C PHE A 153 6.86 16.56 -9.25
N ALA A 154 7.43 17.64 -8.72
CA ALA A 154 8.86 17.72 -8.43
C ALA A 154 9.31 16.62 -7.46
N LEU A 155 8.51 16.34 -6.42
CA LEU A 155 8.76 15.21 -5.52
C LEU A 155 8.63 13.86 -6.24
N LEU A 156 7.61 13.69 -7.07
CA LEU A 156 7.35 12.45 -7.81
C LEU A 156 8.43 12.16 -8.87
N ASP A 157 9.01 13.21 -9.46
CA ASP A 157 10.12 13.12 -10.40
C ASP A 157 11.46 12.72 -9.73
N GLY A 158 11.47 12.60 -8.39
CA GLY A 158 12.62 12.12 -7.63
C GLY A 158 13.74 13.15 -7.44
N GLN A 159 13.49 14.44 -7.68
CA GLN A 159 14.49 15.51 -7.52
C GLN A 159 15.06 15.58 -6.11
N ASP A 160 14.24 15.24 -5.10
CA ASP A 160 14.58 15.29 -3.68
C ASP A 160 14.87 13.90 -3.07
N GLY A 161 15.00 12.87 -3.90
CA GLY A 161 15.33 11.50 -3.50
C GLY A 161 14.16 10.52 -3.46
N PRO A 162 14.44 9.21 -3.36
CA PRO A 162 13.45 8.15 -3.50
C PRO A 162 12.41 8.15 -2.37
N GLU A 163 12.77 8.54 -1.16
CA GLU A 163 11.86 8.59 -0.02
C GLU A 163 10.78 9.68 -0.20
N LEU A 164 11.18 10.89 -0.63
CA LEU A 164 10.21 11.96 -0.90
C LEU A 164 9.38 11.68 -2.15
N MET A 165 9.89 10.89 -3.10
CA MET A 165 9.10 10.39 -4.22
C MET A 165 7.94 9.49 -3.75
N LYS A 166 8.17 8.56 -2.82
CA LYS A 166 7.11 7.75 -2.19
C LYS A 166 6.07 8.63 -1.48
N VAL A 167 6.54 9.67 -0.76
CA VAL A 167 5.65 10.64 -0.09
C VAL A 167 4.78 11.37 -1.11
N GLY A 168 5.38 11.89 -2.18
CA GLY A 168 4.64 12.54 -3.27
C GLY A 168 3.58 11.64 -3.88
N ALA A 169 3.95 10.39 -4.18
CA ALA A 169 3.03 9.38 -4.72
C ALA A 169 1.88 9.06 -3.76
N PHE A 170 2.17 8.95 -2.46
CA PHE A 170 1.14 8.71 -1.44
C PHE A 170 0.17 9.88 -1.29
N VAL A 171 0.68 11.10 -1.24
CA VAL A 171 -0.15 12.32 -1.17
C VAL A 171 -1.05 12.42 -2.40
N ILE A 172 -0.50 12.18 -3.59
CA ILE A 172 -1.26 12.18 -4.84
C ILE A 172 -2.28 11.04 -4.85
N GLY A 173 -1.84 9.81 -4.61
CA GLY A 173 -2.65 8.61 -4.77
C GLY A 173 -3.72 8.47 -3.68
N PHE A 174 -3.34 8.56 -2.41
CA PHE A 174 -4.25 8.43 -1.28
C PHE A 174 -4.95 9.73 -0.91
N GLY A 175 -4.17 10.82 -0.82
CA GLY A 175 -4.67 12.10 -0.34
C GLY A 175 -5.64 12.75 -1.31
N ILE A 176 -5.32 12.78 -2.60
CA ILE A 176 -6.05 13.58 -3.61
C ILE A 176 -6.86 12.68 -4.55
N LEU A 177 -6.19 11.82 -5.34
CA LEU A 177 -6.86 11.00 -6.36
C LEU A 177 -7.68 9.83 -5.78
N GLY A 178 -7.34 9.33 -4.60
CA GLY A 178 -8.08 8.27 -3.93
C GLY A 178 -9.47 8.66 -3.44
N ARG A 179 -9.77 9.97 -3.38
CA ARG A 179 -11.02 10.51 -2.83
C ARG A 179 -12.01 10.91 -3.92
N LYS A 180 -13.30 10.60 -3.74
CA LYS A 180 -14.33 10.96 -4.71
C LYS A 180 -14.45 12.48 -4.93
N GLN A 181 -14.29 13.28 -3.86
CA GLN A 181 -14.51 14.74 -3.91
C GLN A 181 -13.41 15.49 -4.67
N SER A 182 -12.17 15.02 -4.62
CA SER A 182 -11.02 15.68 -5.25
C SER A 182 -10.43 14.90 -6.41
N GLY A 183 -10.61 13.57 -6.45
CA GLY A 183 -9.98 12.69 -7.41
C GLY A 183 -10.91 12.06 -8.45
N ALA A 184 -12.18 12.46 -8.52
CA ALA A 184 -13.05 12.03 -9.61
C ALA A 184 -12.77 12.83 -10.89
N PRO A 185 -12.96 12.28 -12.10
CA PRO A 185 -12.86 13.02 -13.35
C PRO A 185 -13.70 14.32 -13.31
N GLY A 186 -13.10 15.45 -13.73
CA GLY A 186 -13.74 16.76 -13.71
C GLY A 186 -13.68 17.51 -12.36
N THR A 187 -13.05 16.95 -11.32
CA THR A 187 -12.78 17.67 -10.06
C THR A 187 -11.46 18.42 -10.13
N ALA A 188 -11.31 19.48 -9.31
CA ALA A 188 -10.11 20.32 -9.28
C ALA A 188 -8.79 19.52 -9.07
N GLY A 189 -8.79 18.52 -8.20
CA GLY A 189 -7.61 17.67 -8.00
C GLY A 189 -7.32 16.74 -9.18
N TRP A 190 -8.36 16.24 -9.85
CA TRP A 190 -8.18 15.46 -11.09
C TRP A 190 -7.59 16.31 -12.21
N THR A 191 -8.15 17.49 -12.45
CA THR A 191 -7.69 18.40 -13.51
C THR A 191 -6.26 18.90 -13.26
N ALA A 192 -5.90 19.17 -12.00
CA ALA A 192 -4.57 19.64 -11.67
C ALA A 192 -3.48 18.54 -11.66
N ILE A 193 -3.86 17.26 -11.42
CA ILE A 193 -2.87 16.18 -11.22
C ILE A 193 -3.01 15.06 -12.25
N ALA A 194 -4.22 14.48 -12.43
CA ALA A 194 -4.38 13.34 -13.32
C ALA A 194 -4.30 13.75 -14.80
N GLU A 195 -4.97 14.81 -15.19
CA GLU A 195 -4.97 15.29 -16.58
C GLU A 195 -3.56 15.63 -17.10
N PRO A 196 -2.69 16.35 -16.36
CA PRO A 196 -1.32 16.61 -16.81
C PRO A 196 -0.45 15.37 -16.98
N ILE A 197 -0.75 14.26 -16.26
CA ILE A 197 -0.08 12.98 -16.43
C ILE A 197 -0.66 12.21 -17.63
N LEU A 198 -1.97 12.24 -17.84
CA LEU A 198 -2.65 11.43 -18.86
C LEU A 198 -2.67 12.10 -20.23
N SER A 199 -2.76 13.43 -20.30
CA SER A 199 -2.87 14.17 -21.56
C SER A 199 -1.69 14.01 -22.52
N PRO A 200 -0.41 13.89 -22.08
CA PRO A 200 0.69 13.61 -22.98
C PRO A 200 0.61 12.19 -23.59
N ILE A 201 0.02 11.23 -22.86
CA ILE A 201 -0.14 9.84 -23.33
C ILE A 201 -1.34 9.71 -24.25
N ASN A 202 -2.44 10.38 -23.93
CA ASN A 202 -3.68 10.38 -24.73
C ASN A 202 -4.20 11.80 -24.92
N PRO A 203 -3.69 12.55 -25.87
CA PRO A 203 -4.13 13.91 -26.16
C PRO A 203 -5.62 13.99 -26.50
N SER A 204 -6.36 14.84 -25.81
CA SER A 204 -7.77 15.11 -26.05
C SER A 204 -8.00 16.51 -26.63
N SER A 205 -9.14 16.72 -27.28
CA SER A 205 -9.48 18.03 -27.83
C SER A 205 -9.57 19.14 -26.77
N ALA A 206 -9.91 18.79 -25.52
CA ALA A 206 -9.93 19.72 -24.38
C ALA A 206 -8.52 20.19 -23.98
N ALA A 207 -7.51 19.33 -24.13
CA ALA A 207 -6.12 19.70 -23.90
C ALA A 207 -5.52 20.48 -25.07
N ALA A 208 -6.05 20.32 -26.28
CA ALA A 208 -5.60 21.03 -27.48
C ALA A 208 -5.80 22.55 -27.41
N SER A 209 -6.82 23.03 -26.70
CA SER A 209 -7.03 24.45 -26.46
C SER A 209 -5.96 25.07 -25.53
N ALA A 210 -5.27 24.29 -24.71
CA ALA A 210 -4.14 24.75 -23.88
C ALA A 210 -2.82 24.85 -24.69
N TRP A 211 -2.79 24.29 -25.88
CA TRP A 211 -1.63 24.32 -26.80
C TRP A 211 -1.82 25.32 -27.92
N ASP A 212 -2.71 26.29 -27.69
CA ASP A 212 -2.92 27.38 -28.63
C ASP A 212 -1.65 28.25 -28.71
N ILE A 213 -1.31 28.51 -29.95
CA ILE A 213 -0.17 29.21 -30.53
C ILE A 213 0.11 30.52 -29.78
N GLU A 214 1.33 30.73 -29.38
CA GLU A 214 1.77 32.05 -29.00
C GLU A 214 1.53 33.00 -30.19
N PRO A 215 0.88 34.16 -29.99
CA PRO A 215 0.57 35.06 -31.08
C PRO A 215 1.86 35.61 -31.70
N GLY A 216 2.23 35.04 -32.86
CA GLY A 216 3.42 35.44 -33.63
C GLY A 216 4.28 34.30 -34.16
N GLU A 217 3.96 33.06 -33.82
CA GLU A 217 4.70 31.88 -34.34
C GLU A 217 4.32 31.60 -35.80
N ILE A 218 5.32 31.57 -36.68
CA ILE A 218 5.13 31.23 -38.10
C ILE A 218 5.02 29.71 -38.21
N ILE A 219 3.82 29.21 -38.38
CA ILE A 219 3.56 27.79 -38.57
C ILE A 219 4.07 27.36 -39.94
N ASP A 220 5.08 26.53 -39.98
CA ASP A 220 5.50 25.83 -41.18
C ASP A 220 4.53 24.69 -41.50
N LEU A 221 3.54 24.98 -42.32
CA LEU A 221 2.54 23.99 -42.81
C LEU A 221 3.17 22.85 -43.62
N SER A 222 4.47 22.90 -43.88
CA SER A 222 5.20 21.87 -44.63
C SER A 222 5.67 20.72 -43.74
N LYS A 223 5.65 20.82 -42.40
CA LYS A 223 6.11 19.81 -41.45
C LYS A 223 4.98 19.28 -40.55
N ASP A 224 5.10 18.03 -40.08
CA ASP A 224 4.19 17.48 -39.06
C ASP A 224 4.30 18.33 -37.79
N ARG A 225 3.18 18.72 -37.20
CA ARG A 225 3.20 19.51 -35.95
C ARG A 225 3.38 18.61 -34.76
N VAL A 226 4.40 18.83 -33.96
CA VAL A 226 4.60 18.13 -32.67
C VAL A 226 3.58 18.67 -31.68
N LEU A 227 2.75 17.80 -31.14
CA LEU A 227 1.76 18.10 -30.10
C LEU A 227 2.34 17.87 -28.71
N VAL A 228 3.09 16.77 -28.54
CA VAL A 228 3.75 16.40 -27.28
C VAL A 228 5.19 16.04 -27.60
N SER A 229 6.12 16.69 -26.92
CA SER A 229 7.55 16.36 -27.08
C SER A 229 7.87 14.99 -26.48
N ALA A 230 8.97 14.41 -26.93
CA ALA A 230 9.46 13.15 -26.45
C ALA A 230 9.73 13.15 -24.93
N GLU A 231 10.29 14.25 -24.44
CA GLU A 231 10.56 14.43 -23.00
C GLU A 231 9.27 14.47 -22.16
N GLN A 232 8.25 15.19 -22.61
CA GLN A 232 6.95 15.26 -21.94
C GLN A 232 6.27 13.89 -21.87
N LEU A 233 6.33 13.11 -22.95
CA LEU A 233 5.76 11.77 -23.01
C LEU A 233 6.49 10.80 -22.07
N ALA A 234 7.84 10.81 -22.10
CA ALA A 234 8.66 10.00 -21.19
C ALA A 234 8.41 10.33 -19.72
N GLN A 235 8.35 11.64 -19.40
CA GLN A 235 8.06 12.11 -18.04
C GLN A 235 6.66 11.71 -17.58
N ALA A 236 5.66 11.78 -18.45
CA ALA A 236 4.30 11.34 -18.13
C ALA A 236 4.23 9.83 -17.81
N LEU A 237 4.90 8.99 -18.61
CA LEU A 237 5.00 7.56 -18.35
C LEU A 237 5.74 7.27 -17.05
N PHE A 238 6.85 7.96 -16.80
CA PHE A 238 7.62 7.84 -15.55
C PHE A 238 6.76 8.19 -14.32
N ARG A 239 6.09 9.36 -14.34
CA ARG A 239 5.21 9.81 -13.25
C ARG A 239 4.09 8.83 -12.98
N LEU A 240 3.45 8.32 -14.03
CA LEU A 240 2.37 7.34 -13.90
C LEU A 240 2.88 6.03 -13.29
N GLN A 241 4.03 5.55 -13.76
CA GLN A 241 4.66 4.34 -13.23
C GLN A 241 5.09 4.54 -11.77
N ALA A 242 5.76 5.65 -11.45
CA ALA A 242 6.19 5.99 -10.10
C ALA A 242 5.02 6.08 -9.12
N LEU A 243 3.91 6.71 -9.55
CA LEU A 243 2.69 6.80 -8.76
C LEU A 243 2.09 5.42 -8.45
N LEU A 244 1.96 4.55 -9.45
CA LEU A 244 1.33 3.24 -9.29
C LEU A 244 2.20 2.25 -8.52
N ILE A 245 3.53 2.36 -8.61
CA ILE A 245 4.46 1.51 -7.84
C ILE A 245 4.49 1.96 -6.38
N SER A 246 4.62 3.27 -6.12
CA SER A 246 4.74 3.81 -4.77
C SER A 246 3.40 3.89 -4.02
N HIS A 247 2.28 3.93 -4.74
CA HIS A 247 0.94 3.86 -4.16
C HIS A 247 0.07 2.83 -4.89
N PRO A 248 0.23 1.53 -4.60
CA PRO A 248 -0.38 0.43 -5.34
C PRO A 248 -1.87 0.21 -5.00
N ASN A 249 -2.72 1.19 -5.31
CA ASN A 249 -4.17 1.09 -5.13
C ASN A 249 -4.85 0.52 -6.38
N PRO A 250 -5.47 -0.70 -6.34
CA PRO A 250 -6.08 -1.33 -7.50
C PRO A 250 -7.18 -0.50 -8.17
N SER A 251 -8.06 0.11 -7.38
CA SER A 251 -9.16 0.93 -7.91
C SER A 251 -8.67 2.20 -8.61
N LEU A 252 -7.65 2.85 -8.05
CA LEU A 252 -7.01 4.02 -8.65
C LEU A 252 -6.29 3.63 -9.95
N SER A 253 -5.55 2.52 -9.92
CA SER A 253 -4.85 1.99 -11.11
C SER A 253 -5.82 1.71 -12.26
N LYS A 254 -6.94 1.02 -11.98
CA LYS A 254 -8.00 0.79 -13.00
C LYS A 254 -8.51 2.10 -13.59
N ARG A 255 -8.78 3.10 -12.76
CA ARG A 255 -9.34 4.39 -13.19
C ARG A 255 -8.37 5.23 -14.01
N LEU A 256 -7.08 5.26 -13.65
CA LEU A 256 -6.07 6.00 -14.39
C LEU A 256 -5.70 5.33 -15.71
N LEU A 257 -5.60 4.00 -15.75
CA LEU A 257 -5.14 3.27 -16.92
C LEU A 257 -6.24 3.02 -17.96
N HIS A 258 -7.52 2.96 -17.53
CA HIS A 258 -8.65 2.71 -18.43
C HIS A 258 -8.70 3.62 -19.67
N PRO A 259 -8.59 4.95 -19.58
CA PRO A 259 -8.71 5.85 -20.72
C PRO A 259 -7.50 5.81 -21.67
N ILE A 260 -6.39 5.20 -21.27
CA ILE A 260 -5.12 5.22 -22.02
C ILE A 260 -4.68 3.83 -22.52
N ILE A 261 -5.56 2.82 -22.48
CA ILE A 261 -5.23 1.44 -22.88
C ILE A 261 -4.67 1.37 -24.30
N LEU A 262 -5.33 1.98 -25.26
CA LEU A 262 -4.90 1.93 -26.67
C LEU A 262 -3.62 2.73 -26.93
N PRO A 263 -3.44 3.95 -26.39
CA PRO A 263 -2.14 4.62 -26.41
C PRO A 263 -1.01 3.79 -25.79
N LEU A 264 -1.24 3.17 -24.63
CA LEU A 264 -0.23 2.29 -24.01
C LEU A 264 0.07 1.07 -24.89
N TRP A 265 -0.94 0.48 -25.53
CA TRP A 265 -0.75 -0.60 -26.49
C TRP A 265 0.11 -0.16 -27.68
N ALA A 266 -0.14 1.03 -28.23
CA ALA A 266 0.64 1.56 -29.36
C ALA A 266 2.12 1.73 -29.01
N LEU A 267 2.42 2.23 -27.79
CA LEU A 267 3.79 2.38 -27.29
C LEU A 267 4.42 1.02 -26.97
N ALA A 268 3.69 0.13 -26.30
CA ALA A 268 4.17 -1.20 -25.90
C ALA A 268 4.48 -2.12 -27.09
N SER A 269 3.74 -1.96 -28.21
CA SER A 269 3.87 -2.77 -29.43
C SER A 269 4.67 -2.07 -30.52
N SER A 270 5.54 -1.11 -30.20
CA SER A 270 6.41 -0.46 -31.17
C SER A 270 7.30 -1.49 -31.88
N VAL A 271 7.38 -1.36 -33.18
CA VAL A 271 8.07 -2.33 -34.04
C VAL A 271 9.55 -1.95 -34.12
N ARG A 272 10.43 -2.84 -33.65
CA ARG A 272 11.90 -2.70 -33.66
C ARG A 272 12.40 -1.48 -32.88
N PRO A 273 12.06 -1.33 -31.61
CA PRO A 273 12.52 -0.19 -30.85
C PRO A 273 14.04 -0.20 -30.70
N GLN A 274 14.65 0.98 -30.73
CA GLN A 274 16.04 1.15 -30.28
C GLN A 274 16.12 0.92 -28.78
N ALA A 275 17.29 0.59 -28.21
CA ALA A 275 17.45 0.31 -26.79
C ALA A 275 16.92 1.46 -25.90
N HIS A 276 17.15 2.71 -26.30
CA HIS A 276 16.63 3.88 -25.60
C HIS A 276 15.11 3.98 -25.65
N CYS A 277 14.51 3.71 -26.81
CA CYS A 277 13.05 3.65 -26.96
C CYS A 277 12.42 2.53 -26.12
N GLU A 278 13.07 1.37 -26.07
CA GLU A 278 12.62 0.24 -25.26
C GLU A 278 12.55 0.61 -23.77
N GLU A 279 13.62 1.19 -23.23
CA GLU A 279 13.72 1.51 -21.79
C GLU A 279 12.76 2.64 -21.37
N HIS A 280 12.61 3.68 -22.16
CA HIS A 280 11.91 4.90 -21.74
C HIS A 280 10.42 4.91 -22.13
N TYR A 281 10.01 4.14 -23.14
CA TYR A 281 8.62 4.15 -23.64
C TYR A 281 7.99 2.76 -23.64
N CYS A 282 8.64 1.75 -24.24
CA CYS A 282 8.02 0.45 -24.47
C CYS A 282 7.85 -0.35 -23.19
N GLN A 283 8.91 -0.55 -22.41
CA GLN A 283 8.85 -1.30 -21.15
C GLN A 283 7.91 -0.65 -20.12
N PRO A 284 7.95 0.66 -19.84
CA PRO A 284 6.98 1.31 -18.99
C PRO A 284 5.54 1.10 -19.45
N ALA A 285 5.26 1.25 -20.75
CA ALA A 285 3.94 1.03 -21.31
C ALA A 285 3.47 -0.43 -21.19
N GLN A 286 4.35 -1.41 -21.43
CA GLN A 286 4.07 -2.83 -21.23
C GLN A 286 3.74 -3.15 -19.77
N ASN A 287 4.50 -2.61 -18.82
CA ASN A 287 4.26 -2.82 -17.40
C ASN A 287 2.92 -2.24 -16.95
N LEU A 288 2.59 -1.03 -17.39
CA LEU A 288 1.30 -0.39 -17.10
C LEU A 288 0.12 -1.18 -17.70
N LEU A 289 0.28 -1.70 -18.92
CA LEU A 289 -0.72 -2.54 -19.58
C LEU A 289 -0.93 -3.87 -18.84
N ARG A 290 0.16 -4.53 -18.41
CA ARG A 290 0.10 -5.76 -17.60
C ARG A 290 -0.65 -5.52 -16.28
N ILE A 291 -0.34 -4.42 -15.59
CA ILE A 291 -1.04 -4.02 -14.36
C ILE A 291 -2.54 -3.89 -14.62
N TYR A 292 -2.91 -3.12 -15.63
CA TYR A 292 -4.31 -2.87 -15.95
C TYR A 292 -5.08 -4.16 -16.30
N LEU A 293 -4.55 -4.99 -17.20
CA LEU A 293 -5.22 -6.19 -17.65
C LEU A 293 -5.35 -7.25 -16.54
N LYS A 294 -4.33 -7.40 -15.68
CA LYS A 294 -4.41 -8.28 -14.50
C LYS A 294 -5.47 -7.78 -13.49
N LEU A 295 -5.53 -6.47 -13.24
CA LEU A 295 -6.51 -5.90 -12.32
C LEU A 295 -7.94 -5.92 -12.86
N ALA A 296 -8.12 -5.76 -14.17
CA ALA A 296 -9.43 -5.76 -14.78
C ALA A 296 -10.10 -7.14 -14.76
N ALA A 297 -9.28 -8.22 -14.84
CA ALA A 297 -9.72 -9.62 -14.82
C ALA A 297 -10.86 -9.95 -15.80
N GLU A 298 -11.05 -9.13 -16.84
CA GLU A 298 -12.10 -9.26 -17.84
C GLU A 298 -11.49 -9.57 -19.22
N PRO A 299 -11.77 -10.74 -19.83
CA PRO A 299 -11.29 -11.09 -21.18
C PRO A 299 -11.67 -10.06 -22.24
N GLN A 300 -12.80 -9.35 -22.05
CA GLN A 300 -13.29 -8.31 -22.95
C GLN A 300 -12.31 -7.14 -23.13
N ARG A 301 -11.45 -6.86 -22.15
CA ARG A 301 -10.45 -5.78 -22.25
C ARG A 301 -9.32 -6.11 -23.22
N ILE A 302 -8.90 -7.37 -23.26
CA ILE A 302 -7.92 -7.85 -24.24
C ILE A 302 -8.52 -7.80 -25.65
N GLU A 303 -9.80 -8.05 -25.76
CA GLU A 303 -10.52 -7.92 -27.01
C GLU A 303 -10.47 -6.49 -27.57
N THR A 304 -10.57 -5.46 -26.73
CA THR A 304 -10.41 -4.07 -27.17
C THR A 304 -9.02 -3.86 -27.81
N VAL A 305 -7.97 -4.48 -27.28
CA VAL A 305 -6.62 -4.43 -27.86
C VAL A 305 -6.58 -5.22 -29.18
N ILE A 306 -7.18 -6.41 -29.24
CA ILE A 306 -7.23 -7.25 -30.45
C ILE A 306 -7.92 -6.53 -31.61
N GLN A 307 -9.06 -5.88 -31.31
CA GLN A 307 -9.81 -5.13 -32.34
C GLN A 307 -9.04 -3.91 -32.85
N ASN A 308 -8.16 -3.36 -32.03
CA ASN A 308 -7.35 -2.19 -32.31
C ASN A 308 -5.85 -2.50 -32.42
N LEU A 309 -5.49 -3.70 -32.91
CA LEU A 309 -4.10 -4.17 -32.92
C LEU A 309 -3.15 -3.18 -33.61
N LEU A 310 -3.59 -2.56 -34.69
CA LEU A 310 -2.82 -1.62 -35.51
C LEU A 310 -2.96 -0.17 -35.03
N PHE A 311 -3.52 0.08 -33.85
CA PHE A 311 -3.66 1.43 -33.31
C PHE A 311 -2.31 2.12 -33.19
N LYS A 312 -2.16 3.31 -33.76
CA LYS A 312 -0.99 4.18 -33.71
C LYS A 312 -1.32 5.58 -33.19
N GLY A 313 -2.61 5.89 -33.02
CA GLY A 313 -3.12 7.20 -32.61
C GLY A 313 -4.60 7.33 -32.90
N SER A 314 -5.21 8.48 -32.56
CA SER A 314 -6.63 8.76 -32.82
C SER A 314 -6.83 9.44 -34.15
N ASN A 315 -7.77 8.91 -34.93
CA ASN A 315 -8.27 9.53 -36.16
C ASN A 315 -9.68 10.10 -35.99
N GLU A 316 -10.27 10.01 -34.79
CA GLU A 316 -11.63 10.46 -34.50
C GLU A 316 -11.63 11.88 -33.92
N GLY A 317 -12.59 12.71 -34.34
CA GLY A 317 -12.77 14.07 -33.82
C GLY A 317 -11.88 15.13 -34.50
N ASP A 318 -11.89 16.32 -33.89
CA ASP A 318 -11.13 17.49 -34.40
C ASP A 318 -9.63 17.36 -34.16
N LEU A 319 -9.20 16.47 -33.24
CA LEU A 319 -7.80 16.25 -32.92
C LEU A 319 -7.32 14.92 -33.47
N ARG A 320 -6.68 14.95 -34.68
CA ARG A 320 -5.96 13.80 -35.24
C ARG A 320 -4.54 13.80 -34.68
N TRP A 321 -4.09 12.69 -34.11
CA TRP A 321 -2.72 12.55 -33.60
C TRP A 321 -2.21 11.13 -33.80
N ARG A 322 -0.88 10.98 -33.90
CA ARG A 322 -0.20 9.67 -33.94
C ARG A 322 1.16 9.75 -33.27
N PHE A 323 1.63 8.60 -32.78
CA PHE A 323 3.02 8.45 -32.34
C PHE A 323 3.94 8.34 -33.54
N LYS A 324 5.08 9.03 -33.46
CA LYS A 324 6.14 9.02 -34.48
C LYS A 324 7.48 8.87 -33.78
N GLU A 325 8.28 7.91 -34.25
CA GLU A 325 9.65 7.73 -33.81
C GLU A 325 10.53 8.77 -34.50
N THR A 326 11.39 9.44 -33.73
CA THR A 326 12.37 10.41 -34.20
C THR A 326 13.64 9.72 -34.69
N ALA A 327 14.51 10.44 -35.36
CA ALA A 327 15.81 9.91 -35.79
C ALA A 327 16.76 9.56 -34.60
N SER A 328 16.51 10.13 -33.41
CA SER A 328 17.20 9.81 -32.15
C SER A 328 16.69 8.54 -31.47
N GLY A 329 15.57 7.97 -31.94
CA GLY A 329 14.92 6.82 -31.31
C GLY A 329 13.93 7.17 -30.21
N ASP A 330 13.59 8.45 -30.05
CA ASP A 330 12.56 8.93 -29.15
C ASP A 330 11.18 8.89 -29.80
N ILE A 331 10.12 8.88 -28.99
CA ILE A 331 8.74 8.89 -29.49
C ILE A 331 8.10 10.25 -29.21
N GLU A 332 7.61 10.89 -30.25
CA GLU A 332 6.85 12.13 -30.19
C GLU A 332 5.40 11.91 -30.61
N THR A 333 4.48 12.72 -30.08
CA THR A 333 3.10 12.72 -30.55
C THR A 333 2.92 13.88 -31.52
N ILE A 334 2.55 13.56 -32.75
CA ILE A 334 2.41 14.54 -33.83
C ILE A 334 0.98 14.63 -34.34
N LYS A 335 0.60 15.82 -34.83
CA LYS A 335 -0.59 16.02 -35.68
C LYS A 335 -0.14 15.80 -37.12
N PRO A 336 -0.66 14.75 -37.82
CA PRO A 336 -0.32 14.50 -39.20
C PRO A 336 -0.91 15.62 -40.06
N ARG A 337 -0.26 15.94 -41.19
CA ARG A 337 -0.75 16.92 -42.17
C ARG A 337 -2.11 16.52 -42.70
N ASP A 338 -2.94 17.50 -42.99
CA ASP A 338 -4.14 17.34 -43.81
C ASP A 338 -3.73 17.22 -45.28
N THR A 339 -3.00 16.17 -45.65
CA THR A 339 -2.89 15.77 -47.05
C THR A 339 -4.24 15.20 -47.40
N VAL A 340 -4.80 15.75 -48.50
CA VAL A 340 -5.97 15.19 -49.18
C VAL A 340 -5.55 13.82 -49.74
N ASP A 341 -5.44 12.85 -48.87
CA ASP A 341 -5.11 11.50 -49.24
C ASP A 341 -6.36 10.62 -49.02
N ASN A 342 -6.84 10.09 -50.12
CA ASN A 342 -7.98 9.22 -50.21
C ASN A 342 -7.80 8.03 -49.24
N GLY A 343 -8.32 8.13 -48.03
CA GLY A 343 -9.01 7.07 -47.34
C GLY A 343 -8.26 5.81 -46.86
N ALA A 344 -6.95 5.68 -47.04
CA ALA A 344 -6.22 4.56 -46.45
C ALA A 344 -4.80 5.00 -46.06
N ALA A 345 -4.55 5.19 -44.78
CA ALA A 345 -3.18 5.15 -44.29
C ALA A 345 -2.55 3.82 -44.74
N PRO A 346 -1.39 3.80 -45.39
CA PRO A 346 -0.74 2.56 -45.78
C PRO A 346 -0.39 1.81 -44.49
N TYR A 347 -1.20 0.82 -44.15
CA TYR A 347 -0.81 -0.16 -43.14
C TYR A 347 0.37 -0.90 -43.74
N GLU A 348 1.53 -0.78 -43.14
CA GLU A 348 2.66 -1.60 -43.52
C GLU A 348 2.34 -3.03 -43.07
N TRP A 349 2.12 -3.90 -44.06
CA TRP A 349 1.86 -5.34 -43.84
C TRP A 349 2.95 -5.98 -42.99
N THR A 350 4.14 -5.39 -42.95
CA THR A 350 5.29 -5.76 -42.15
C THR A 350 5.06 -5.58 -40.65
N ASP A 351 4.12 -4.74 -40.20
CA ASP A 351 3.86 -4.45 -38.78
C ASP A 351 2.92 -5.48 -38.13
N ILE A 352 2.17 -6.26 -38.90
CA ILE A 352 1.15 -7.18 -38.37
C ILE A 352 1.80 -8.29 -37.54
N GLU A 353 2.82 -8.97 -38.06
CA GLU A 353 3.47 -10.10 -37.40
C GLU A 353 4.12 -9.72 -36.07
N PRO A 354 4.96 -8.67 -35.99
CA PRO A 354 5.54 -8.23 -34.72
C PRO A 354 4.50 -7.81 -33.67
N LYS A 355 3.41 -7.17 -34.09
CA LYS A 355 2.33 -6.79 -33.18
C LYS A 355 1.53 -7.97 -32.67
N VAL A 356 1.33 -9.00 -33.52
CA VAL A 356 0.73 -10.27 -33.09
C VAL A 356 1.64 -10.95 -32.07
N GLU A 357 2.95 -10.97 -32.27
CA GLU A 357 3.89 -11.54 -31.29
C GLU A 357 3.85 -10.80 -29.96
N SER A 358 3.87 -9.47 -29.99
CA SER A 358 3.74 -8.63 -28.78
C SER A 358 2.42 -8.90 -28.04
N LEU A 359 1.31 -9.10 -28.78
CA LEU A 359 0.03 -9.46 -28.19
C LEU A 359 0.06 -10.85 -27.53
N ILE A 360 0.67 -11.84 -28.18
CA ILE A 360 0.79 -13.19 -27.64
C ILE A 360 1.66 -13.21 -26.36
N GLU A 361 2.76 -12.44 -26.34
CA GLU A 361 3.56 -12.25 -25.11
C GLU A 361 2.75 -11.60 -24.00
N LEU A 362 1.95 -10.60 -24.33
CA LEU A 362 1.06 -9.95 -23.38
C LEU A 362 0.04 -10.95 -22.82
N ILE A 363 -0.65 -11.72 -23.66
CA ILE A 363 -1.60 -12.76 -23.28
C ILE A 363 -0.91 -13.79 -22.37
N LYS A 364 0.30 -14.27 -22.73
CA LYS A 364 1.08 -15.20 -21.92
C LYS A 364 1.39 -14.68 -20.52
N SER A 365 1.63 -13.37 -20.39
CA SER A 365 2.02 -12.75 -19.12
C SER A 365 0.84 -12.40 -18.20
N VAL A 366 -0.38 -12.31 -18.77
CA VAL A 366 -1.55 -11.75 -18.07
C VAL A 366 -2.64 -12.78 -17.84
N CYS A 367 -2.90 -13.65 -18.85
CA CYS A 367 -4.08 -14.51 -18.88
C CYS A 367 -3.88 -15.83 -18.15
N SER A 368 -4.93 -16.30 -17.48
CA SER A 368 -5.03 -17.68 -16.99
C SER A 368 -5.31 -18.64 -18.17
N ALA A 369 -5.15 -19.94 -17.93
CA ALA A 369 -5.45 -20.96 -18.94
C ALA A 369 -6.93 -20.91 -19.38
N GLU A 370 -7.84 -20.59 -18.47
CA GLU A 370 -9.28 -20.44 -18.77
C GLU A 370 -9.54 -19.20 -19.64
N ASP A 371 -8.86 -18.09 -19.36
CA ASP A 371 -8.99 -16.85 -20.14
C ASP A 371 -8.48 -17.05 -21.57
N VAL A 372 -7.32 -17.70 -21.73
CA VAL A 372 -6.76 -18.03 -23.06
C VAL A 372 -7.74 -18.87 -23.86
N SER A 373 -8.33 -19.89 -23.27
CA SER A 373 -9.35 -20.72 -23.91
C SER A 373 -10.60 -19.92 -24.28
N SER A 374 -11.05 -19.01 -23.40
CA SER A 374 -12.21 -18.14 -23.65
C SER A 374 -11.96 -17.16 -24.79
N ILE A 375 -10.80 -16.46 -24.78
CA ILE A 375 -10.39 -15.53 -25.84
C ILE A 375 -10.32 -16.26 -27.20
N PHE A 376 -9.68 -17.41 -27.21
CA PHE A 376 -9.57 -18.25 -28.42
C PHE A 376 -10.94 -18.63 -28.95
N THR A 377 -11.85 -19.11 -28.08
CA THR A 377 -13.21 -19.55 -28.47
C THR A 377 -13.99 -18.38 -29.06
N GLN A 378 -13.89 -17.18 -28.47
CA GLN A 378 -14.57 -15.99 -28.99
C GLN A 378 -14.03 -15.55 -30.33
N LEU A 379 -12.71 -15.51 -30.51
CA LEU A 379 -12.07 -15.14 -31.78
C LEU A 379 -12.40 -16.13 -32.89
N PHE A 380 -12.30 -17.41 -32.58
CA PHE A 380 -12.61 -18.48 -33.55
C PHE A 380 -14.09 -18.45 -33.92
N GLY A 381 -15.00 -18.27 -32.98
CA GLY A 381 -16.44 -18.18 -33.25
C GLY A 381 -16.78 -17.00 -34.19
N ARG A 382 -16.09 -15.85 -34.03
CA ARG A 382 -16.26 -14.71 -34.93
C ARG A 382 -15.72 -14.98 -36.34
N TRP A 383 -14.51 -15.51 -36.41
CA TRP A 383 -13.89 -15.88 -37.66
C TRP A 383 -14.76 -16.87 -38.43
N PHE A 384 -15.27 -17.91 -37.74
CA PHE A 384 -16.15 -18.91 -38.34
C PHE A 384 -17.47 -18.30 -38.81
N SER A 385 -18.09 -17.45 -37.97
CA SER A 385 -19.37 -16.78 -38.36
C SER A 385 -19.19 -15.83 -39.54
N ALA A 386 -18.05 -15.16 -39.66
CA ALA A 386 -17.75 -14.30 -40.80
C ALA A 386 -17.56 -15.09 -42.11
N ASN A 387 -16.93 -16.26 -42.03
CA ASN A 387 -16.71 -17.15 -43.18
C ASN A 387 -18.03 -17.87 -43.63
N ALA A 388 -18.86 -18.30 -42.65
CA ALA A 388 -20.15 -18.91 -42.95
C ALA A 388 -21.09 -17.95 -43.72
N LYS A 389 -21.10 -16.66 -43.36
CA LYS A 389 -21.87 -15.62 -44.07
C LYS A 389 -21.35 -15.34 -45.50
N LYS A 390 -20.03 -15.52 -45.75
CA LYS A 390 -19.50 -15.39 -47.13
C LYS A 390 -20.02 -16.46 -48.08
N ASN A 391 -20.20 -17.67 -47.61
CA ASN A 391 -20.66 -18.80 -48.42
C ASN A 391 -22.17 -18.72 -48.73
N ASP A 392 -22.98 -18.08 -47.87
CA ASP A 392 -24.44 -17.86 -48.11
C ASP A 392 -24.72 -16.55 -48.89
N ALA A 393 -23.78 -15.61 -48.97
CA ALA A 393 -24.00 -14.26 -49.51
C ALA A 393 -23.79 -14.11 -51.03
N VAL A 394 -23.75 -15.21 -51.80
CA VAL A 394 -23.66 -15.09 -53.28
C VAL A 394 -24.92 -14.54 -53.92
N LEU A 395 -26.03 -14.39 -53.21
CA LEU A 395 -27.32 -14.05 -53.79
C LEU A 395 -28.10 -12.88 -53.21
N LEU A 396 -27.62 -11.96 -52.39
CA LEU A 396 -28.38 -10.73 -52.05
C LEU A 396 -27.58 -9.84 -51.07
N THR A 397 -26.68 -9.03 -51.58
CA THR A 397 -26.12 -7.90 -50.81
C THR A 397 -27.14 -6.78 -50.74
N LYS A 398 -27.78 -6.59 -49.56
CA LYS A 398 -28.42 -5.33 -49.24
C LYS A 398 -27.32 -4.27 -49.03
N ALA A 399 -27.40 -3.21 -49.85
CA ALA A 399 -26.55 -2.04 -49.72
C ALA A 399 -26.71 -1.44 -48.33
N GLY A 400 -25.68 -1.55 -47.45
CA GLY A 400 -25.70 -0.94 -46.11
C GLY A 400 -25.04 -1.74 -44.99
N GLU A 401 -24.68 -3.00 -45.18
CA GLU A 401 -23.89 -3.69 -44.11
C GLU A 401 -22.40 -3.43 -44.31
N PRO A 402 -21.66 -3.07 -43.25
CA PRO A 402 -20.21 -2.85 -43.32
C PRO A 402 -19.54 -4.16 -43.74
N LYS A 403 -18.90 -4.16 -44.94
CA LYS A 403 -18.05 -5.26 -45.39
C LYS A 403 -16.97 -5.46 -44.36
N ALA A 404 -16.88 -6.67 -43.78
CA ALA A 404 -15.79 -7.04 -42.89
C ALA A 404 -14.46 -6.71 -43.58
N ASP A 405 -13.63 -5.89 -42.90
CA ASP A 405 -12.33 -5.46 -43.41
C ASP A 405 -11.43 -6.69 -43.60
N PRO A 406 -10.88 -6.91 -44.81
CA PRO A 406 -9.98 -8.06 -45.06
C PRO A 406 -8.77 -8.10 -44.15
N ILE A 407 -8.29 -6.93 -43.72
CA ILE A 407 -7.13 -6.79 -42.79
C ILE A 407 -7.51 -7.33 -41.42
N SER A 408 -8.67 -6.98 -40.91
CA SER A 408 -9.17 -7.48 -39.61
C SER A 408 -9.31 -9.02 -39.61
N GLN A 409 -9.75 -9.61 -40.72
CA GLN A 409 -9.83 -11.07 -40.86
C GLN A 409 -8.44 -11.73 -40.86
N LEU A 410 -7.49 -11.15 -41.60
CA LEU A 410 -6.09 -11.65 -41.60
C LEU A 410 -5.46 -11.60 -40.20
N ILE A 411 -5.67 -10.50 -39.48
CA ILE A 411 -5.18 -10.36 -38.11
C ILE A 411 -5.76 -11.46 -37.20
N GLN A 412 -7.08 -11.71 -37.31
CA GLN A 412 -7.74 -12.76 -36.52
C GLN A 412 -7.15 -14.15 -36.80
N VAL A 413 -6.93 -14.47 -38.08
CA VAL A 413 -6.32 -15.76 -38.45
C VAL A 413 -4.91 -15.90 -37.94
N LYS A 414 -4.11 -14.84 -38.05
CA LYS A 414 -2.73 -14.84 -37.54
C LYS A 414 -2.66 -15.02 -36.00
N ILE A 415 -3.54 -14.34 -35.26
CA ILE A 415 -3.65 -14.50 -33.81
C ILE A 415 -4.06 -15.92 -33.47
N LEU A 416 -5.10 -16.47 -34.10
CA LEU A 416 -5.58 -17.83 -33.87
C LEU A 416 -4.48 -18.86 -34.15
N GLN A 417 -3.75 -18.72 -35.26
CA GLN A 417 -2.65 -19.59 -35.63
C GLN A 417 -1.56 -19.57 -34.55
N ARG A 418 -1.11 -18.37 -34.11
CA ARG A 418 -0.09 -18.23 -33.06
C ARG A 418 -0.56 -18.74 -31.70
N MET A 419 -1.84 -18.55 -31.36
CA MET A 419 -2.40 -19.11 -30.11
C MET A 419 -2.38 -20.64 -30.12
N MET A 420 -2.67 -21.29 -31.25
CA MET A 420 -2.60 -22.74 -31.38
C MET A 420 -1.17 -23.29 -31.26
N ASP A 421 -0.18 -22.55 -31.76
CA ASP A 421 1.22 -22.93 -31.72
C ASP A 421 1.81 -22.81 -30.30
N ILE A 422 1.43 -21.75 -29.57
CA ILE A 422 2.09 -21.39 -28.29
C ILE A 422 1.33 -21.91 -27.06
N PHE A 423 0.00 -22.01 -27.13
CA PHE A 423 -0.87 -22.37 -26.00
C PHE A 423 -1.62 -23.70 -26.12
N PRO A 424 -1.11 -24.77 -26.71
CA PRO A 424 -1.88 -26.00 -26.92
C PRO A 424 -2.41 -26.62 -25.63
N SER A 425 -1.62 -26.60 -24.55
CA SER A 425 -2.01 -27.14 -23.24
C SER A 425 -3.09 -26.30 -22.54
N GLN A 426 -3.06 -24.99 -22.71
CA GLN A 426 -4.03 -24.07 -22.11
C GLN A 426 -5.38 -24.12 -22.86
N LEU A 427 -5.36 -24.25 -24.16
CA LEU A 427 -6.57 -24.47 -24.97
C LEU A 427 -7.29 -25.78 -24.56
N ALA A 428 -6.53 -26.78 -24.19
CA ALA A 428 -7.09 -28.04 -23.70
C ALA A 428 -7.72 -27.97 -22.30
N SER A 429 -7.56 -26.88 -21.56
CA SER A 429 -8.17 -26.68 -20.23
C SER A 429 -9.68 -26.45 -20.27
N GLY A 430 -10.21 -25.98 -21.40
CA GLY A 430 -11.65 -25.76 -21.65
C GLY A 430 -12.26 -26.74 -22.67
N PRO A 431 -12.16 -28.07 -22.48
CA PRO A 431 -12.49 -29.04 -23.52
C PRO A 431 -13.94 -28.97 -24.00
N GLU A 432 -14.88 -28.69 -23.09
CA GLU A 432 -16.32 -28.64 -23.43
C GLU A 432 -16.65 -27.46 -24.37
N SER A 433 -16.06 -26.30 -24.15
CA SER A 433 -16.25 -25.12 -24.98
C SER A 433 -15.75 -25.36 -26.40
N ILE A 434 -14.59 -25.99 -26.55
CA ILE A 434 -14.01 -26.31 -27.85
C ILE A 434 -14.83 -27.40 -28.53
N LEU A 435 -15.28 -28.43 -27.82
CA LEU A 435 -16.14 -29.47 -28.39
C LEU A 435 -17.47 -28.91 -28.92
N ARG A 436 -18.12 -28.01 -28.15
CA ARG A 436 -19.35 -27.33 -28.59
C ARG A 436 -19.14 -26.47 -29.83
N MET A 437 -17.97 -25.92 -30.04
CA MET A 437 -17.63 -25.11 -31.16
C MET A 437 -17.26 -25.93 -32.40
N VAL A 438 -16.53 -27.03 -32.21
CA VAL A 438 -16.07 -27.93 -33.27
C VAL A 438 -17.22 -28.80 -33.83
N GLU A 439 -18.20 -29.18 -33.00
CA GLU A 439 -19.34 -30.03 -33.36
C GLU A 439 -20.10 -29.52 -34.62
N PRO A 440 -20.60 -28.27 -34.71
CA PRO A 440 -21.31 -27.77 -35.85
C PRO A 440 -20.44 -27.72 -37.11
N ILE A 441 -19.13 -27.47 -36.96
CA ILE A 441 -18.18 -27.42 -38.08
C ILE A 441 -17.98 -28.80 -38.70
N LEU A 442 -17.75 -29.81 -37.86
CA LEU A 442 -17.59 -31.19 -38.30
C LEU A 442 -18.90 -31.73 -38.93
N LYS A 443 -20.06 -31.32 -38.40
CA LYS A 443 -21.37 -31.69 -38.96
C LYS A 443 -21.62 -31.09 -40.34
N GLN A 444 -21.33 -29.80 -40.51
CA GLN A 444 -21.44 -29.11 -41.79
C GLN A 444 -20.41 -29.58 -42.81
N GLY A 445 -19.15 -29.78 -42.33
CA GLY A 445 -18.05 -30.26 -43.17
C GLY A 445 -18.31 -31.66 -43.76
N ALA A 446 -18.98 -32.54 -42.99
CA ALA A 446 -19.40 -33.84 -43.46
C ALA A 446 -20.51 -33.78 -44.56
N ASP A 447 -21.31 -32.72 -44.57
CA ASP A 447 -22.44 -32.58 -45.51
C ASP A 447 -22.08 -31.72 -46.74
N LYS A 448 -21.18 -30.74 -46.62
CA LYS A 448 -20.86 -29.73 -47.64
C LYS A 448 -19.44 -29.82 -48.24
N GLY A 449 -18.53 -30.63 -47.64
CA GLY A 449 -17.15 -30.81 -48.15
C GLY A 449 -16.31 -29.53 -48.06
N ASP A 450 -16.41 -28.77 -46.95
CA ASP A 450 -15.67 -27.52 -46.75
C ASP A 450 -14.17 -27.82 -46.45
N GLU A 451 -13.32 -27.63 -47.48
CA GLU A 451 -11.89 -27.99 -47.42
C GLU A 451 -11.06 -27.09 -46.51
N GLU A 452 -11.54 -25.87 -46.15
CA GLU A 452 -10.74 -24.92 -45.37
C GLU A 452 -10.97 -25.01 -43.85
N THR A 453 -12.20 -25.25 -43.41
CA THR A 453 -12.54 -25.20 -41.95
C THR A 453 -12.43 -26.54 -41.28
N VAL A 454 -12.62 -27.66 -41.98
CA VAL A 454 -12.54 -29.02 -41.42
C VAL A 454 -11.15 -29.37 -40.88
N PRO A 455 -10.01 -29.09 -41.55
CA PRO A 455 -8.68 -29.36 -41.03
C PRO A 455 -8.39 -28.63 -39.75
N VAL A 456 -8.84 -27.37 -39.60
CA VAL A 456 -8.64 -26.57 -38.39
C VAL A 456 -9.45 -27.17 -37.23
N ALA A 457 -10.70 -27.55 -37.44
CA ALA A 457 -11.55 -28.19 -36.47
C ALA A 457 -10.97 -29.55 -35.99
N LEU A 458 -10.41 -30.34 -36.89
CA LEU A 458 -9.74 -31.60 -36.56
C LEU A 458 -8.43 -31.38 -35.78
N SER A 459 -7.66 -30.34 -36.08
CA SER A 459 -6.48 -29.95 -35.34
C SER A 459 -6.81 -29.53 -33.90
N LEU A 460 -7.86 -28.74 -33.71
CA LEU A 460 -8.36 -28.34 -32.41
C LEU A 460 -8.83 -29.54 -31.57
N LEU A 461 -9.61 -30.41 -32.23
CA LEU A 461 -10.08 -31.65 -31.59
C LEU A 461 -8.90 -32.55 -31.17
N ASN A 462 -7.87 -32.62 -32.01
CA ASN A 462 -6.66 -33.37 -31.68
C ASN A 462 -5.96 -32.83 -30.42
N ILE A 463 -5.78 -31.49 -30.31
CA ILE A 463 -5.19 -30.85 -29.13
C ILE A 463 -5.99 -31.18 -27.86
N VAL A 464 -7.33 -31.15 -27.95
CA VAL A 464 -8.20 -31.43 -26.80
C VAL A 464 -8.16 -32.89 -26.41
N VAL A 465 -8.35 -33.81 -27.36
CA VAL A 465 -8.45 -35.25 -27.09
C VAL A 465 -7.11 -35.86 -26.66
N THR A 466 -5.98 -35.34 -27.13
CA THR A 466 -4.64 -35.80 -26.70
C THR A 466 -4.19 -35.22 -25.38
N ALA A 467 -4.84 -34.19 -24.85
CA ALA A 467 -4.47 -33.56 -23.59
C ALA A 467 -4.66 -34.53 -22.38
N PRO A 468 -3.74 -34.52 -21.40
CA PRO A 468 -3.85 -35.36 -20.20
C PRO A 468 -5.08 -35.01 -19.33
N SER A 469 -5.53 -33.76 -19.40
CA SER A 469 -6.68 -33.23 -18.63
C SER A 469 -8.05 -33.62 -19.22
N PHE A 470 -8.10 -34.19 -20.42
CA PHE A 470 -9.33 -34.58 -21.08
C PHE A 470 -9.91 -35.86 -20.47
N VAL A 471 -11.08 -35.76 -19.85
CA VAL A 471 -11.84 -36.89 -19.29
C VAL A 471 -13.20 -36.95 -19.95
N LYS A 472 -13.41 -37.94 -20.80
CA LYS A 472 -14.66 -38.09 -21.59
C LYS A 472 -15.91 -38.20 -20.71
N ALA A 473 -15.82 -38.88 -19.55
CA ALA A 473 -16.94 -39.07 -18.62
C ALA A 473 -17.47 -37.76 -18.01
N ARG A 474 -16.67 -36.66 -18.06
CA ARG A 474 -17.05 -35.31 -17.57
C ARG A 474 -17.73 -34.45 -18.64
N MET A 475 -17.71 -34.88 -19.89
CA MET A 475 -18.26 -34.12 -21.02
C MET A 475 -19.73 -34.43 -21.25
N ASP A 476 -20.43 -33.50 -21.91
CA ASP A 476 -21.82 -33.74 -22.33
C ASP A 476 -21.88 -34.89 -23.35
N ASN A 477 -22.49 -36.01 -22.97
CA ASN A 477 -22.59 -37.22 -23.80
C ASN A 477 -23.24 -36.95 -25.17
N LYS A 478 -24.14 -35.96 -25.29
CA LYS A 478 -24.80 -35.62 -26.56
C LYS A 478 -23.80 -34.99 -27.52
N ILE A 479 -22.93 -34.12 -27.03
CA ILE A 479 -21.93 -33.43 -27.87
C ILE A 479 -20.88 -34.44 -28.30
N VAL A 480 -20.41 -35.28 -27.40
CA VAL A 480 -19.40 -36.31 -27.69
C VAL A 480 -19.92 -37.29 -28.76
N GLN A 481 -21.14 -37.79 -28.59
CA GLN A 481 -21.75 -38.69 -29.57
C GLN A 481 -21.97 -38.02 -30.94
N SER A 482 -22.33 -36.73 -30.96
CA SER A 482 -22.45 -35.96 -32.17
C SER A 482 -21.10 -35.79 -32.90
N VAL A 483 -20.05 -35.52 -32.15
CA VAL A 483 -18.66 -35.42 -32.66
C VAL A 483 -18.19 -36.77 -33.17
N GLU A 484 -18.41 -37.87 -32.44
CA GLU A 484 -18.06 -39.23 -32.88
C GLU A 484 -18.76 -39.61 -34.19
N SER A 485 -20.06 -39.36 -34.28
CA SER A 485 -20.83 -39.65 -35.50
C SER A 485 -20.36 -38.82 -36.70
N SER A 486 -19.94 -37.56 -36.46
CA SER A 486 -19.40 -36.68 -37.50
C SER A 486 -18.02 -37.12 -37.94
N LEU A 487 -17.15 -37.54 -37.00
CA LEU A 487 -15.83 -38.11 -37.31
C LEU A 487 -15.93 -39.42 -38.12
N GLU A 488 -16.90 -40.28 -37.78
CA GLU A 488 -17.13 -41.53 -38.59
C GLU A 488 -17.57 -41.22 -40.03
N ARG A 489 -18.39 -40.17 -40.22
CA ARG A 489 -18.81 -39.74 -41.56
C ARG A 489 -17.64 -39.15 -42.34
N LEU A 490 -16.86 -38.27 -41.73
CA LEU A 490 -15.66 -37.68 -42.32
C LEU A 490 -14.56 -38.71 -42.63
N SER A 491 -14.44 -39.78 -41.85
CA SER A 491 -13.47 -40.88 -42.07
C SER A 491 -13.80 -41.73 -43.30
N LYS A 492 -15.09 -41.72 -43.70
CA LYS A 492 -15.59 -42.42 -44.87
C LYS A 492 -15.66 -41.56 -46.15
N ALA A 493 -15.57 -40.22 -46.01
CA ALA A 493 -15.52 -39.26 -47.07
C ALA A 493 -14.11 -39.24 -47.71
N ASP A 494 -14.00 -39.12 -48.99
CA ASP A 494 -12.73 -39.08 -49.72
C ASP A 494 -12.17 -37.66 -49.78
N LEU A 495 -11.81 -37.12 -48.61
CA LEU A 495 -11.26 -35.78 -48.42
C LEU A 495 -9.73 -35.77 -48.31
N GLY A 496 -9.04 -36.89 -48.56
CA GLY A 496 -7.60 -36.97 -48.47
C GLY A 496 -7.07 -36.95 -46.99
N SER A 497 -6.14 -36.05 -46.69
CA SER A 497 -5.50 -35.94 -45.36
C SER A 497 -6.49 -35.76 -44.19
N PRO A 498 -7.56 -34.93 -44.27
CA PRO A 498 -8.60 -34.80 -43.25
C PRO A 498 -9.31 -36.11 -42.88
N SER A 499 -9.53 -37.02 -43.83
CA SER A 499 -10.19 -38.28 -43.54
C SER A 499 -9.35 -39.23 -42.71
N VAL A 500 -8.02 -39.25 -42.89
CA VAL A 500 -7.08 -40.02 -42.07
C VAL A 500 -7.04 -39.46 -40.64
N THR A 501 -7.00 -38.15 -40.47
CA THR A 501 -7.01 -37.50 -39.17
C THR A 501 -8.32 -37.77 -38.44
N ALA A 502 -9.46 -37.70 -39.14
CA ALA A 502 -10.77 -37.98 -38.56
C ALA A 502 -10.87 -39.46 -38.06
N ARG A 503 -10.30 -40.39 -38.83
CA ARG A 503 -10.25 -41.83 -38.42
C ARG A 503 -9.43 -42.01 -37.15
N ASN A 504 -8.24 -41.39 -37.05
CA ASN A 504 -7.38 -41.50 -35.91
C ASN A 504 -8.02 -40.90 -34.64
N LEU A 505 -8.66 -39.75 -34.78
CA LEU A 505 -9.37 -39.11 -33.70
C LEU A 505 -10.60 -39.88 -33.23
N SER A 506 -11.33 -40.51 -34.14
CA SER A 506 -12.46 -41.39 -33.79
C SER A 506 -12.02 -42.58 -32.98
N LEU A 507 -10.88 -43.19 -33.32
CA LEU A 507 -10.29 -44.28 -32.54
C LEU A 507 -9.82 -43.80 -31.17
N LEU A 508 -9.10 -42.71 -31.08
CA LEU A 508 -8.65 -42.14 -29.81
C LEU A 508 -9.83 -41.83 -28.89
N LEU A 509 -10.92 -41.26 -29.39
CA LEU A 509 -12.09 -40.93 -28.57
C LEU A 509 -12.84 -42.16 -28.07
N LYS A 510 -12.85 -43.24 -28.84
CA LYS A 510 -13.48 -44.54 -28.44
C LYS A 510 -12.69 -45.24 -27.37
N TYR A 511 -11.35 -45.25 -27.42
CA TYR A 511 -10.51 -45.97 -26.46
C TYR A 511 -10.15 -45.15 -25.22
N ARG A 512 -10.48 -43.87 -25.17
CA ARG A 512 -10.14 -43.02 -24.01
C ARG A 512 -10.84 -43.44 -22.71
N ASP A 513 -12.07 -44.03 -22.83
CA ASP A 513 -12.82 -44.53 -21.66
C ASP A 513 -12.17 -45.73 -20.99
N GLU A 514 -11.34 -46.53 -21.71
CA GLU A 514 -10.66 -47.69 -21.14
C GLU A 514 -9.42 -47.28 -20.29
N LEU A 515 -8.97 -46.00 -20.42
CA LEU A 515 -7.80 -45.48 -19.71
C LEU A 515 -8.18 -44.72 -18.41
N ASP A 516 -9.44 -44.40 -18.21
CA ASP A 516 -9.92 -43.67 -17.05
C ASP A 516 -10.58 -44.60 -16.02
N ASP A 517 -9.83 -45.10 -15.01
CA ASP A 517 -10.32 -46.01 -13.94
C ASP A 517 -11.17 -45.25 -12.91
N PRO A 518 -12.39 -45.73 -12.54
CA PRO A 518 -13.38 -44.95 -11.77
C PRO A 518 -13.29 -45.08 -10.22
N SER A 519 -12.13 -45.35 -9.62
CA SER A 519 -12.08 -45.80 -8.20
C SER A 519 -11.91 -44.70 -7.14
N GLU A 520 -11.91 -43.40 -7.43
CA GLU A 520 -11.89 -42.41 -6.35
C GLU A 520 -12.89 -41.26 -6.63
N ARG A 521 -14.10 -41.37 -6.04
CA ARG A 521 -15.05 -40.27 -5.97
C ARG A 521 -15.02 -39.59 -4.60
N PRO A 522 -14.35 -38.43 -4.41
CA PRO A 522 -14.70 -37.55 -3.30
C PRO A 522 -16.06 -36.92 -3.55
N SER A 523 -16.82 -36.70 -2.46
CA SER A 523 -18.13 -36.01 -2.52
C SER A 523 -18.01 -34.68 -3.29
N ALA A 524 -18.91 -34.45 -4.26
CA ALA A 524 -18.86 -33.29 -5.12
C ALA A 524 -18.86 -31.98 -4.30
N PRO A 525 -17.86 -31.07 -4.51
CA PRO A 525 -17.82 -29.80 -3.81
C PRO A 525 -19.00 -28.94 -4.21
N THR A 526 -19.54 -28.17 -3.26
CA THR A 526 -20.62 -27.20 -3.53
C THR A 526 -20.14 -26.14 -4.52
N SER A 527 -21.05 -25.57 -5.34
CA SER A 527 -20.72 -24.50 -6.31
C SER A 527 -19.94 -23.35 -5.66
N ARG A 528 -20.33 -22.93 -4.44
CA ARG A 528 -19.62 -21.92 -3.66
C ARG A 528 -18.18 -22.34 -3.30
N GLN A 529 -17.95 -23.57 -2.94
CA GLN A 529 -16.58 -24.07 -2.64
C GLN A 529 -15.68 -24.08 -3.88
N ILE A 530 -16.26 -24.29 -5.06
CA ILE A 530 -15.53 -24.21 -6.33
C ILE A 530 -15.13 -22.77 -6.64
N GLU A 531 -16.06 -21.82 -6.44
CA GLU A 531 -15.80 -20.39 -6.63
C GLU A 531 -14.75 -19.87 -5.62
N ASP A 532 -14.93 -20.19 -4.34
CA ASP A 532 -13.98 -19.83 -3.29
C ASP A 532 -12.58 -20.41 -3.57
N ARG A 533 -12.50 -21.64 -4.09
CA ARG A 533 -11.23 -22.28 -4.47
C ARG A 533 -10.55 -21.54 -5.62
N LYS A 534 -11.30 -21.16 -6.64
CA LYS A 534 -10.77 -20.37 -7.75
C LYS A 534 -10.27 -19.01 -7.29
N THR A 535 -11.04 -18.34 -6.41
CA THR A 535 -10.66 -17.06 -5.81
C THR A 535 -9.39 -17.19 -4.97
N TYR A 536 -9.27 -18.27 -4.18
CA TYR A 536 -8.09 -18.55 -3.37
C TYR A 536 -6.84 -18.81 -4.22
N ASP A 537 -6.97 -19.66 -5.24
CA ASP A 537 -5.86 -19.99 -6.16
C ASP A 537 -5.42 -18.75 -6.96
N LEU A 538 -6.36 -17.89 -7.36
CA LEU A 538 -6.07 -16.62 -8.03
C LEU A 538 -5.38 -15.63 -7.07
N ALA A 539 -5.85 -15.52 -5.83
CA ALA A 539 -5.23 -14.69 -4.80
C ALA A 539 -3.78 -15.12 -4.54
N LEU A 540 -3.54 -16.42 -4.36
CA LEU A 540 -2.20 -16.96 -4.20
C LEU A 540 -1.31 -16.67 -5.40
N LEU A 541 -1.80 -16.86 -6.61
CA LEU A 541 -1.05 -16.55 -7.84
C LEU A 541 -0.61 -15.08 -7.87
N TYR A 542 -1.52 -14.16 -7.55
CA TYR A 542 -1.23 -12.73 -7.55
C TYR A 542 -0.23 -12.32 -6.46
N ILE A 543 -0.26 -12.98 -5.30
CA ILE A 543 0.61 -12.69 -4.16
C ILE A 543 1.99 -13.32 -4.33
N THR A 544 2.07 -14.59 -4.73
CA THR A 544 3.31 -15.37 -4.69
C THR A 544 4.16 -15.28 -5.94
N GLN A 545 3.59 -14.82 -7.06
CA GLN A 545 4.35 -14.66 -8.29
C GLN A 545 5.41 -13.55 -8.11
N SER A 546 6.70 -13.88 -8.27
CA SER A 546 7.84 -12.96 -8.05
C SER A 546 7.78 -11.69 -8.88
N ASP A 547 7.24 -11.77 -10.09
CA ASP A 547 7.13 -10.65 -11.03
C ASP A 547 5.78 -9.92 -10.95
N SER A 548 4.99 -10.18 -9.91
CA SER A 548 3.67 -9.57 -9.76
C SER A 548 3.81 -8.09 -9.40
N PRO A 549 3.28 -7.17 -10.22
CA PRO A 549 3.34 -5.74 -9.89
C PRO A 549 2.60 -5.42 -8.59
N PRO A 550 3.04 -4.39 -7.83
CA PRO A 550 2.44 -4.05 -6.53
C PRO A 550 0.91 -3.91 -6.54
N PRO A 551 0.25 -3.27 -7.55
CA PRO A 551 -1.21 -3.22 -7.59
C PRO A 551 -1.90 -4.58 -7.73
N VAL A 552 -1.25 -5.54 -8.40
CA VAL A 552 -1.75 -6.91 -8.57
C VAL A 552 -1.61 -7.70 -7.27
N ARG A 553 -0.48 -7.55 -6.57
CA ARG A 553 -0.29 -8.13 -5.22
C ARG A 553 -1.34 -7.59 -4.25
N ALA A 554 -1.61 -6.28 -4.30
CA ALA A 554 -2.65 -5.65 -3.48
C ALA A 554 -4.06 -6.19 -3.80
N GLU A 555 -4.37 -6.48 -5.07
CA GLU A 555 -5.64 -7.13 -5.45
C GLU A 555 -5.70 -8.59 -4.96
N GLY A 556 -4.59 -9.33 -5.03
CA GLY A 556 -4.51 -10.67 -4.45
C GLY A 556 -4.84 -10.67 -2.95
N LEU A 557 -4.35 -9.66 -2.20
CA LEU A 557 -4.71 -9.49 -0.79
C LEU A 557 -6.18 -9.12 -0.59
N ASN A 558 -6.80 -8.33 -1.49
CA ASN A 558 -8.22 -8.03 -1.43
C ASN A 558 -9.08 -9.30 -1.61
N LEU A 559 -8.71 -10.17 -2.56
CA LEU A 559 -9.37 -11.45 -2.79
C LEU A 559 -9.25 -12.36 -1.55
N LEU A 560 -8.06 -12.45 -0.96
CA LEU A 560 -7.85 -13.23 0.26
C LEU A 560 -8.63 -12.65 1.44
N GLN A 561 -8.69 -11.32 1.56
CA GLN A 561 -9.48 -10.62 2.56
C GLN A 561 -10.98 -10.94 2.44
N SER A 562 -11.53 -10.97 1.22
CA SER A 562 -12.94 -11.33 1.02
C SER A 562 -13.26 -12.75 1.53
N LEU A 563 -12.37 -13.72 1.26
CA LEU A 563 -12.51 -15.08 1.76
C LEU A 563 -12.44 -15.18 3.29
N ILE A 564 -11.60 -14.36 3.94
CA ILE A 564 -11.52 -14.27 5.41
C ILE A 564 -12.83 -13.71 5.99
N VAL A 565 -13.38 -12.64 5.40
CA VAL A 565 -14.63 -12.02 5.83
C VAL A 565 -15.80 -13.00 5.66
N ASP A 566 -15.88 -13.66 4.50
CA ASP A 566 -16.93 -14.63 4.17
C ASP A 566 -16.82 -15.95 4.92
N ASN A 567 -15.74 -16.15 5.66
CA ASN A 567 -15.47 -17.37 6.42
C ASN A 567 -15.48 -18.65 5.55
N SER A 568 -14.79 -18.59 4.43
CA SER A 568 -14.74 -19.71 3.51
C SER A 568 -14.13 -20.95 4.17
N SER A 569 -14.79 -22.11 4.00
CA SER A 569 -14.31 -23.40 4.53
C SER A 569 -13.04 -23.93 3.88
N ILE A 570 -12.57 -23.26 2.80
CA ILE A 570 -11.35 -23.63 2.07
C ILE A 570 -10.10 -23.04 2.73
N LEU A 571 -10.26 -21.96 3.53
CA LEU A 571 -9.12 -21.31 4.18
C LEU A 571 -8.50 -22.19 5.27
N ASP A 572 -7.26 -22.60 5.07
CA ASP A 572 -6.41 -23.08 6.15
C ASP A 572 -5.83 -21.87 6.89
N ILE A 573 -6.27 -21.68 8.14
CA ILE A 573 -5.85 -20.55 8.97
C ILE A 573 -4.33 -20.56 9.20
N SER A 574 -3.74 -21.74 9.42
CA SER A 574 -2.31 -21.87 9.65
C SER A 574 -1.51 -21.49 8.41
N ALA A 575 -1.89 -21.99 7.23
CA ALA A 575 -1.25 -21.62 5.97
C ALA A 575 -1.42 -20.13 5.64
N THR A 576 -2.61 -19.57 5.93
CA THR A 576 -2.90 -18.15 5.73
C THR A 576 -2.02 -17.27 6.63
N LEU A 577 -1.85 -17.62 7.92
CA LEU A 577 -0.97 -16.90 8.84
C LEU A 577 0.48 -16.94 8.39
N VAL A 578 1.00 -18.10 7.97
CA VAL A 578 2.37 -18.22 7.45
C VAL A 578 2.58 -17.33 6.23
N LEU A 579 1.62 -17.29 5.31
CA LEU A 579 1.67 -16.39 4.15
C LEU A 579 1.67 -14.93 4.57
N MET A 580 0.77 -14.53 5.47
CA MET A 580 0.67 -13.15 5.96
C MET A 580 1.92 -12.73 6.72
N SER A 581 2.48 -13.61 7.56
CA SER A 581 3.72 -13.35 8.30
C SER A 581 4.93 -13.21 7.38
N SER A 582 4.99 -13.98 6.30
CA SER A 582 6.03 -13.84 5.27
C SER A 582 5.94 -12.49 4.55
N LEU A 583 4.74 -12.08 4.17
CA LEU A 583 4.51 -10.82 3.48
C LEU A 583 4.73 -9.58 4.37
N LEU A 584 4.48 -9.68 5.68
CA LEU A 584 4.72 -8.58 6.63
C LEU A 584 6.23 -8.29 6.81
N GLN A 585 7.09 -9.20 6.38
CA GLN A 585 8.54 -8.99 6.36
C GLN A 585 9.00 -8.16 5.14
N ASP A 586 8.16 -8.02 4.11
CA ASP A 586 8.46 -7.22 2.92
C ASP A 586 8.41 -5.72 3.24
N ASP A 587 9.21 -4.93 2.52
CA ASP A 587 9.38 -3.48 2.73
C ASP A 587 8.33 -2.63 1.99
N ASP A 588 7.10 -3.13 1.86
CA ASP A 588 6.00 -2.43 1.19
C ASP A 588 4.95 -1.98 2.21
N ASP A 589 4.98 -0.68 2.54
CA ASP A 589 4.09 -0.09 3.55
C ASP A 589 2.60 -0.25 3.22
N TYR A 590 2.24 -0.20 1.93
CA TYR A 590 0.85 -0.37 1.52
C TYR A 590 0.35 -1.81 1.73
N ILE A 591 1.20 -2.79 1.42
CA ILE A 591 0.92 -4.21 1.67
C ILE A 591 0.83 -4.46 3.18
N ASN A 592 1.76 -3.90 3.97
CA ASN A 592 1.79 -4.04 5.42
C ASN A 592 0.50 -3.56 6.08
N LEU A 593 -0.03 -2.41 5.66
CA LEU A 593 -1.31 -1.91 6.16
C LEU A 593 -2.50 -2.83 5.82
N ARG A 594 -2.52 -3.36 4.61
CA ARG A 594 -3.55 -4.33 4.21
C ARG A 594 -3.48 -5.59 5.06
N LEU A 595 -2.27 -6.09 5.32
CA LEU A 595 -2.04 -7.25 6.17
C LEU A 595 -2.50 -6.99 7.60
N ILE A 596 -2.18 -5.84 8.19
CA ILE A 596 -2.64 -5.45 9.52
C ILE A 596 -4.17 -5.51 9.59
N LYS A 597 -4.87 -4.95 8.60
CA LYS A 597 -6.33 -5.02 8.51
C LYS A 597 -6.84 -6.46 8.38
N MET A 598 -6.15 -7.31 7.63
CA MET A 598 -6.51 -8.73 7.52
C MET A 598 -6.27 -9.47 8.85
N TYR A 599 -5.20 -9.19 9.58
CA TYR A 599 -4.95 -9.73 10.92
C TYR A 599 -6.06 -9.33 11.90
N THR A 600 -6.52 -8.08 11.89
CA THR A 600 -7.63 -7.64 12.76
C THR A 600 -8.94 -8.37 12.43
N GLN A 601 -9.24 -8.59 11.15
CA GLN A 601 -10.42 -9.33 10.72
C GLN A 601 -10.34 -10.83 11.08
N LEU A 602 -9.17 -11.44 10.89
CA LEU A 602 -8.94 -12.84 11.24
C LEU A 602 -8.99 -13.05 12.76
N ALA A 603 -8.51 -12.07 13.54
CA ALA A 603 -8.52 -12.11 15.00
C ALA A 603 -9.93 -12.14 15.59
N ASN A 604 -10.95 -11.59 14.92
CA ASN A 604 -12.34 -11.68 15.36
C ASN A 604 -12.83 -13.13 15.52
N LYS A 605 -12.31 -14.02 14.67
CA LYS A 605 -12.72 -15.45 14.65
C LYS A 605 -11.73 -16.36 15.33
N HIS A 606 -10.44 -16.02 15.23
CA HIS A 606 -9.33 -16.84 15.73
C HIS A 606 -8.35 -16.03 16.60
N PRO A 607 -8.83 -15.39 17.70
CA PRO A 607 -8.02 -14.46 18.49
C PRO A 607 -6.77 -15.12 19.07
N LYS A 608 -6.87 -16.34 19.60
CA LYS A 608 -5.74 -17.05 20.21
C LYS A 608 -4.63 -17.39 19.22
N THR A 609 -5.01 -17.85 18.02
CA THR A 609 -4.05 -18.27 17.00
C THR A 609 -3.32 -17.07 16.41
N VAL A 610 -4.08 -16.01 16.09
CA VAL A 610 -3.53 -14.77 15.52
C VAL A 610 -2.60 -14.06 16.50
N THR A 611 -3.03 -13.85 17.75
CA THR A 611 -2.20 -13.18 18.76
C THR A 611 -0.95 -13.98 19.10
N LYS A 612 -1.02 -15.31 19.10
CA LYS A 612 0.12 -16.18 19.32
C LYS A 612 1.14 -16.05 18.19
N ASP A 613 0.70 -16.12 16.94
CA ASP A 613 1.56 -15.98 15.76
C ASP A 613 2.29 -14.63 15.75
N LEU A 614 1.54 -13.53 15.91
CA LEU A 614 2.12 -12.18 15.97
C LEU A 614 3.11 -12.02 17.13
N MET A 615 2.80 -12.59 18.30
CA MET A 615 3.66 -12.54 19.47
C MET A 615 4.95 -13.34 19.28
N GLU A 616 4.89 -14.53 18.69
CA GLU A 616 6.07 -15.35 18.42
C GLU A 616 7.05 -14.61 17.49
N HIS A 617 6.56 -13.97 16.44
CA HIS A 617 7.37 -13.16 15.52
C HIS A 617 7.88 -11.85 16.18
N TYR A 618 7.08 -11.21 17.03
CA TYR A 618 7.48 -9.99 17.75
C TYR A 618 8.59 -10.27 18.76
N VAL A 619 8.45 -11.31 19.55
CA VAL A 619 9.47 -11.73 20.55
C VAL A 619 10.72 -12.27 19.85
N ASP A 620 10.56 -12.97 18.74
CA ASP A 620 11.64 -13.55 17.94
C ASP A 620 12.68 -14.28 18.81
N ALA A 621 12.25 -15.34 19.48
CA ALA A 621 13.10 -16.13 20.38
C ALA A 621 14.35 -16.70 19.70
N ASP A 622 14.30 -16.89 18.38
CA ASP A 622 15.41 -17.36 17.55
C ASP A 622 16.44 -16.28 17.21
N GLU A 623 16.15 -15.03 17.47
CA GLU A 623 17.02 -13.86 17.20
C GLU A 623 17.42 -13.73 15.72
N LYS A 624 16.46 -13.98 14.81
CA LYS A 624 16.69 -13.96 13.36
C LYS A 624 16.19 -12.68 12.69
N ALA A 625 15.12 -12.08 13.24
CA ALA A 625 14.45 -10.93 12.65
C ALA A 625 15.17 -9.62 12.97
N SER A 626 15.13 -8.66 12.03
CA SER A 626 15.57 -7.30 12.27
C SER A 626 14.63 -6.57 13.23
N VAL A 627 15.12 -5.47 13.82
CA VAL A 627 14.31 -4.64 14.73
C VAL A 627 13.08 -4.09 14.01
N ASP A 628 13.22 -3.65 12.78
CA ASP A 628 12.13 -3.04 12.01
C ASP A 628 11.04 -4.07 11.66
N ILE A 629 11.41 -5.29 11.30
CA ILE A 629 10.45 -6.39 11.10
C ILE A 629 9.68 -6.68 12.40
N ARG A 630 10.37 -6.76 13.53
CA ARG A 630 9.75 -6.98 14.84
C ARG A 630 8.78 -5.85 15.21
N LEU A 631 9.14 -4.59 14.92
CA LEU A 631 8.25 -3.45 15.13
C LEU A 631 6.98 -3.52 14.29
N ARG A 632 7.04 -4.00 13.04
CA ARG A 632 5.85 -4.20 12.20
C ARG A 632 4.91 -5.25 12.80
N PHE A 633 5.44 -6.36 13.30
CA PHE A 633 4.63 -7.34 14.04
C PHE A 633 4.05 -6.75 15.34
N GLY A 634 4.81 -5.88 16.02
CA GLY A 634 4.32 -5.15 17.19
C GLY A 634 3.16 -4.21 16.86
N GLU A 635 3.22 -3.50 15.74
CA GLU A 635 2.13 -2.65 15.26
C GLU A 635 0.89 -3.46 14.91
N ALA A 636 1.06 -4.58 14.20
CA ALA A 636 -0.03 -5.49 13.90
C ALA A 636 -0.68 -6.04 15.19
N LEU A 637 0.13 -6.41 16.17
CA LEU A 637 -0.36 -6.88 17.47
C LEU A 637 -1.14 -5.79 18.23
N LEU A 638 -0.64 -4.55 18.21
CA LEU A 638 -1.30 -3.40 18.82
C LEU A 638 -2.69 -3.21 18.23
N GLN A 639 -2.80 -3.15 16.91
CA GLN A 639 -4.07 -2.98 16.20
C GLN A 639 -5.03 -4.14 16.44
N VAL A 640 -4.51 -5.37 16.53
CA VAL A 640 -5.33 -6.55 16.88
C VAL A 640 -5.86 -6.44 18.31
N ILE A 641 -5.07 -5.99 19.28
CA ILE A 641 -5.50 -5.81 20.68
C ILE A 641 -6.60 -4.74 20.78
N GLU A 642 -6.41 -3.58 20.14
CA GLU A 642 -7.42 -2.51 20.08
C GLU A 642 -8.74 -3.02 19.49
N HIS A 643 -8.63 -3.79 18.40
CA HIS A 643 -9.80 -4.32 17.70
C HIS A 643 -10.54 -5.39 18.49
N LEU A 644 -9.85 -6.24 19.23
CA LEU A 644 -10.45 -7.26 20.10
C LEU A 644 -11.26 -6.65 21.25
N GLY A 645 -10.87 -5.47 21.72
CA GLY A 645 -11.61 -4.77 22.78
C GLY A 645 -11.82 -5.64 24.03
N GLU A 646 -13.03 -5.79 24.47
CA GLU A 646 -13.39 -6.58 25.64
C GLU A 646 -13.11 -8.09 25.48
N MET A 647 -12.93 -8.58 24.25
CA MET A 647 -12.58 -9.99 24.00
C MET A 647 -11.11 -10.30 24.33
N PHE A 648 -10.28 -9.29 24.54
CA PHE A 648 -8.89 -9.46 24.98
C PHE A 648 -8.84 -9.84 26.46
N THR A 649 -9.07 -11.13 26.75
CA THR A 649 -9.22 -11.67 28.12
C THR A 649 -8.55 -13.03 28.27
N GLY A 650 -8.46 -13.48 29.53
CA GLY A 650 -8.06 -14.83 29.91
C GLY A 650 -6.60 -15.16 29.56
N ASP A 651 -6.36 -16.37 29.08
CA ASP A 651 -5.02 -16.87 28.77
C ASP A 651 -4.32 -16.07 27.66
N THR A 652 -5.09 -15.57 26.69
CA THR A 652 -4.56 -14.77 25.59
C THR A 652 -3.97 -13.46 26.11
N ALA A 653 -4.74 -12.70 26.89
CA ALA A 653 -4.28 -11.44 27.45
C ALA A 653 -3.10 -11.64 28.41
N ARG A 654 -3.14 -12.71 29.23
CA ARG A 654 -2.08 -13.05 30.15
C ARG A 654 -0.75 -13.36 29.43
N GLN A 655 -0.78 -14.27 28.44
CA GLN A 655 0.43 -14.67 27.70
C GLN A 655 1.06 -13.49 26.96
N VAL A 656 0.23 -12.67 26.33
CA VAL A 656 0.68 -11.45 25.64
C VAL A 656 1.33 -10.49 26.64
N ALA A 657 0.67 -10.19 27.76
CA ALA A 657 1.19 -9.25 28.75
C ALA A 657 2.49 -9.76 29.43
N GLU A 658 2.57 -11.05 29.76
CA GLU A 658 3.79 -11.66 30.30
C GLU A 658 4.97 -11.55 29.33
N ALA A 659 4.75 -11.85 28.03
CA ALA A 659 5.78 -11.76 27.02
C ALA A 659 6.22 -10.31 26.75
N LEU A 660 5.29 -9.36 26.74
CA LEU A 660 5.60 -7.94 26.60
C LEU A 660 6.37 -7.40 27.80
N LEU A 661 5.98 -7.77 29.03
CA LEU A 661 6.71 -7.42 30.25
C LEU A 661 8.14 -7.97 30.25
N ALA A 662 8.30 -9.24 29.86
CA ALA A 662 9.61 -9.85 29.73
C ALA A 662 10.50 -9.14 28.71
N THR A 663 9.93 -8.69 27.59
CA THR A 663 10.65 -7.97 26.54
C THR A 663 11.01 -6.55 26.99
N ALA A 664 10.06 -5.81 27.57
CA ALA A 664 10.26 -4.44 28.03
C ALA A 664 11.27 -4.34 29.18
N GLY A 665 11.26 -5.33 30.10
CA GLY A 665 12.15 -5.40 31.25
C GLY A 665 13.58 -5.85 30.94
N ARG A 666 13.84 -6.37 29.72
CA ARG A 666 15.13 -6.92 29.35
C ARG A 666 16.16 -5.83 29.10
N ARG A 667 17.12 -5.68 29.99
CA ARG A 667 18.20 -4.68 29.89
C ARG A 667 19.51 -5.24 29.35
N GLY A 668 19.65 -6.55 29.29
CA GLY A 668 20.86 -7.24 28.83
C GLY A 668 20.65 -7.98 27.52
N TYR A 669 21.42 -9.04 27.34
CA TYR A 669 21.37 -9.86 26.14
C TYR A 669 20.05 -10.62 26.01
N ARG A 670 19.68 -10.88 24.78
CA ARG A 670 18.55 -11.75 24.43
C ARG A 670 18.86 -13.19 24.83
N PRO A 671 17.84 -14.01 25.19
CA PRO A 671 18.05 -15.32 25.83
C PRO A 671 18.96 -16.29 25.08
N LYS A 672 18.92 -16.31 23.76
CA LYS A 672 19.73 -17.20 22.94
C LYS A 672 21.19 -16.74 22.88
N THR A 673 21.41 -15.44 22.77
CA THR A 673 22.74 -14.84 22.83
C THR A 673 23.37 -15.05 24.20
N GLU A 674 22.59 -14.87 25.27
CA GLU A 674 23.05 -15.09 26.65
C GLU A 674 23.45 -16.57 26.87
N GLN A 675 22.63 -17.52 26.42
CA GLN A 675 22.96 -18.94 26.50
C GLN A 675 24.22 -19.29 25.72
N LYS A 676 24.40 -18.67 24.54
CA LYS A 676 25.60 -18.87 23.72
C LYS A 676 26.84 -18.36 24.44
N GLN A 677 26.79 -17.15 25.01
CA GLN A 677 27.89 -16.57 25.78
C GLN A 677 28.22 -17.42 27.01
N GLN A 678 27.22 -17.82 27.79
CA GLN A 678 27.43 -18.71 28.95
C GLN A 678 28.05 -20.05 28.54
N ARG A 679 27.68 -20.60 27.41
CA ARG A 679 28.25 -21.84 26.87
C ARG A 679 29.70 -21.63 26.43
N GLU A 680 30.00 -20.54 25.76
CA GLU A 680 31.35 -20.18 25.34
C GLU A 680 32.27 -19.92 26.55
N GLU A 681 31.75 -19.20 27.55
CA GLU A 681 32.47 -18.95 28.80
C GLU A 681 32.77 -20.25 29.58
N ARG A 682 31.77 -21.16 29.70
CA ARG A 682 32.02 -22.49 30.30
C ARG A 682 33.06 -23.30 29.53
N LEU A 683 33.01 -23.25 28.19
CA LEU A 683 34.01 -23.92 27.35
C LEU A 683 35.41 -23.30 27.54
N ARG A 684 35.47 -21.98 27.70
CA ARG A 684 36.74 -21.24 27.97
C ARG A 684 37.28 -21.64 29.32
N LEU A 685 36.48 -21.63 30.38
CA LEU A 685 36.85 -22.08 31.72
C LEU A 685 37.30 -23.55 31.73
N MET A 686 36.59 -24.46 31.09
CA MET A 686 36.98 -25.88 30.95
C MET A 686 38.32 -26.06 30.19
N LYS A 687 38.55 -25.24 29.15
CA LYS A 687 39.85 -25.26 28.45
C LYS A 687 40.97 -24.75 29.36
N GLN A 688 40.72 -23.69 30.09
CA GLN A 688 41.67 -23.12 31.06
C GLN A 688 41.99 -24.10 32.19
N GLU A 689 40.98 -24.72 32.82
CA GLU A 689 41.16 -25.75 33.85
C GLU A 689 41.91 -26.98 33.31
N ARG A 690 41.71 -27.35 32.06
CA ARG A 690 42.42 -28.46 31.46
C ARG A 690 43.87 -28.12 31.17
N ALA A 691 44.14 -26.89 30.70
CA ALA A 691 45.48 -26.37 30.49
C ALA A 691 46.25 -26.22 31.80
N GLU A 692 45.61 -25.75 32.88
CA GLU A 692 46.19 -25.67 34.23
C GLU A 692 46.52 -27.02 34.80
N LYS A 693 45.66 -28.03 34.59
CA LYS A 693 45.92 -29.44 35.00
C LYS A 693 47.06 -30.10 34.22
N GLU A 694 47.17 -29.83 32.95
CA GLU A 694 48.24 -30.37 32.09
C GLU A 694 49.58 -29.72 32.38
N TRP A 695 49.57 -28.42 32.77
CA TRP A 695 50.77 -27.64 33.08
C TRP A 695 51.23 -27.81 34.54
N GLY A 696 50.39 -28.31 35.40
CA GLY A 696 50.73 -28.51 36.83
C GLY A 696 50.78 -27.26 37.71
N GLY A 697 50.11 -26.19 37.26
CA GLY A 697 49.98 -24.88 37.93
C GLY A 697 49.35 -23.84 37.00
N GLU A 698 49.28 -22.55 37.44
CA GLU A 698 48.81 -21.45 36.58
C GLU A 698 49.63 -21.38 35.28
N VAL A 699 48.95 -21.39 34.16
CA VAL A 699 49.58 -21.30 32.82
C VAL A 699 50.10 -19.87 32.64
N PRO A 700 51.41 -19.66 32.48
CA PRO A 700 51.96 -18.34 32.23
C PRO A 700 51.41 -17.79 30.90
N ASP A 701 50.95 -16.57 30.89
CA ASP A 701 50.52 -15.88 29.67
C ASP A 701 51.76 -15.57 28.81
N LEU A 702 52.09 -16.49 27.90
CA LEU A 702 53.27 -16.37 26.99
C LEU A 702 53.07 -15.29 25.90
N GLY A 703 52.10 -14.40 26.02
CA GLY A 703 51.77 -13.38 25.05
C GLY A 703 52.37 -12.00 25.28
N SER A 704 53.20 -11.77 26.33
CA SER A 704 53.72 -10.45 26.63
C SER A 704 55.14 -10.48 27.22
N ASP A 705 56.16 -10.78 26.39
CA ASP A 705 57.56 -10.51 26.69
C ASP A 705 58.05 -9.16 26.09
N GLU A 706 57.17 -8.20 25.90
CA GLU A 706 57.54 -6.81 25.71
C GLU A 706 57.10 -6.06 26.96
N GLU A 707 57.96 -5.28 27.58
CA GLU A 707 57.69 -4.38 28.69
C GLU A 707 56.55 -3.40 28.28
N GLU A 708 55.29 -3.84 28.48
CA GLU A 708 54.11 -2.99 28.25
C GLU A 708 54.22 -1.74 29.16
N THR A 709 54.36 -0.58 28.54
CA THR A 709 54.31 0.70 29.25
C THR A 709 52.92 0.89 29.87
N GLU A 710 52.80 1.69 30.92
CA GLU A 710 51.51 2.01 31.54
C GLU A 710 50.49 2.58 30.54
N GLU A 711 51.00 3.28 29.48
CA GLU A 711 50.20 3.80 28.37
C GLU A 711 49.68 2.68 27.44
N ASP A 712 50.43 1.60 27.23
CA ASP A 712 50.00 0.46 26.42
C ASP A 712 48.94 -0.37 27.13
N LYS A 713 49.04 -0.50 28.48
CA LYS A 713 48.00 -1.11 29.28
C LYS A 713 46.70 -0.30 29.29
N ALA A 714 46.79 1.02 29.41
CA ALA A 714 45.64 1.92 29.31
C ALA A 714 44.98 1.90 27.92
N ASN A 715 45.78 1.87 26.86
CA ASN A 715 45.30 1.75 25.49
C ASN A 715 44.66 0.37 25.20
N LYS A 716 45.22 -0.71 25.76
CA LYS A 716 44.68 -2.05 25.67
C LYS A 716 43.38 -2.22 26.46
N GLU A 717 43.28 -1.62 27.63
CA GLU A 717 42.05 -1.52 28.43
C GLU A 717 40.99 -0.69 27.68
N LEU A 718 41.37 0.45 27.11
CA LEU A 718 40.48 1.30 26.33
C LEU A 718 40.02 0.63 25.03
N LEU A 719 40.92 -0.06 24.32
CA LEU A 719 40.59 -0.90 23.17
C LEU A 719 39.68 -2.07 23.56
N THR A 720 39.97 -2.73 24.71
CA THR A 720 39.12 -3.81 25.20
C THR A 720 37.74 -3.28 25.60
N GLN A 721 37.67 -2.09 26.18
CA GLN A 721 36.42 -1.42 26.52
C GLN A 721 35.64 -0.97 25.29
N ILE A 722 36.33 -0.48 24.25
CA ILE A 722 35.70 -0.14 22.93
C ILE A 722 35.21 -1.40 22.25
N ILE A 723 36.01 -2.46 22.19
CA ILE A 723 35.63 -3.73 21.55
C ILE A 723 34.48 -4.41 22.31
N SER A 724 34.54 -4.41 23.67
CA SER A 724 33.45 -4.92 24.48
C SER A 724 32.18 -4.06 24.37
N GLY A 725 32.34 -2.74 24.16
CA GLY A 725 31.23 -1.82 23.89
C GLY A 725 30.59 -2.09 22.54
N TRP A 726 31.35 -2.54 21.55
CA TRP A 726 30.82 -2.93 20.24
C TRP A 726 30.23 -4.35 20.21
N ASP A 727 30.87 -5.30 20.91
CA ASP A 727 30.32 -6.65 21.08
C ASP A 727 29.09 -6.67 21.99
N SER A 728 28.99 -5.76 22.97
CA SER A 728 27.87 -5.71 23.90
C SER A 728 26.56 -5.26 23.25
N LYS A 729 26.61 -4.52 22.13
CA LYS A 729 25.39 -4.14 21.37
C LYS A 729 24.82 -5.26 20.50
N LYS A 730 25.65 -6.22 20.12
CA LYS A 730 25.22 -7.36 19.30
C LYS A 730 24.49 -8.37 20.17
N GLY A 731 23.18 -8.52 19.97
CA GLY A 731 22.32 -9.45 20.73
C GLY A 731 21.67 -8.87 21.98
N SER A 732 21.88 -7.58 22.31
CA SER A 732 21.11 -6.88 23.34
C SER A 732 19.69 -6.53 22.84
N GLU A 733 18.72 -6.40 23.74
CA GLU A 733 17.38 -5.97 23.36
C GLU A 733 17.39 -4.49 22.98
N ASP A 734 16.82 -4.16 21.81
CA ASP A 734 16.77 -2.79 21.32
C ASP A 734 15.80 -1.93 22.16
N ILE A 735 16.17 -0.69 22.43
CA ILE A 735 15.37 0.26 23.22
C ILE A 735 14.01 0.53 22.53
N ARG A 736 13.97 0.53 21.20
CA ARG A 736 12.73 0.71 20.42
C ARG A 736 11.77 -0.45 20.65
N ILE A 737 12.26 -1.69 20.68
CA ILE A 737 11.45 -2.87 20.97
C ILE A 737 10.94 -2.84 22.40
N ARG A 738 11.78 -2.45 23.36
CA ARG A 738 11.38 -2.29 24.77
C ARG A 738 10.31 -1.21 24.93
N GLY A 739 10.47 -0.07 24.22
CA GLY A 739 9.49 1.00 24.19
C GLY A 739 8.18 0.59 23.52
N SER A 740 8.26 -0.09 22.37
CA SER A 740 7.10 -0.65 21.67
C SER A 740 6.35 -1.66 22.56
N ALA A 741 7.05 -2.53 23.29
CA ALA A 741 6.43 -3.48 24.21
C ALA A 741 5.62 -2.80 25.31
N LEU A 742 6.15 -1.69 25.87
CA LEU A 742 5.39 -0.89 26.85
C LEU A 742 4.19 -0.19 26.21
N SER A 743 4.33 0.32 25.00
CA SER A 743 3.21 0.95 24.27
C SER A 743 2.08 -0.04 23.98
N ILE A 744 2.41 -1.24 23.51
CA ILE A 744 1.41 -2.31 23.27
C ILE A 744 0.74 -2.72 24.59
N LEU A 745 1.52 -2.82 25.66
CA LEU A 745 1.02 -3.12 27.00
C LEU A 745 0.08 -2.04 27.54
N ALA A 746 0.40 -0.77 27.29
CA ALA A 746 -0.46 0.38 27.63
C ALA A 746 -1.82 0.26 26.92
N VAL A 747 -1.81 -0.01 25.64
CA VAL A 747 -3.04 -0.25 24.85
C VAL A 747 -3.84 -1.44 25.42
N GLY A 748 -3.17 -2.56 25.74
CA GLY A 748 -3.83 -3.72 26.34
C GLY A 748 -4.51 -3.42 27.69
N ILE A 749 -3.87 -2.58 28.54
CA ILE A 749 -4.43 -2.13 29.82
C ILE A 749 -5.62 -1.19 29.58
N GLU A 750 -5.50 -0.24 28.66
CA GLU A 750 -6.56 0.71 28.34
C GLU A 750 -7.78 0.02 27.72
N THR A 751 -7.55 -0.97 26.86
CA THR A 751 -8.60 -1.73 26.17
C THR A 751 -9.37 -2.64 27.14
N ASN A 752 -8.69 -3.43 27.96
CA ASN A 752 -9.34 -4.33 28.93
C ASN A 752 -8.51 -4.56 30.19
N LEU A 753 -8.63 -3.64 31.13
CA LEU A 753 -7.96 -3.69 32.43
C LEU A 753 -8.22 -4.99 33.20
N ALA A 754 -9.45 -5.44 33.22
CA ALA A 754 -9.84 -6.66 33.93
C ALA A 754 -9.30 -7.93 33.26
N GLY A 755 -9.19 -7.92 31.93
CA GLY A 755 -8.65 -9.04 31.14
C GLY A 755 -7.16 -9.26 31.34
N VAL A 756 -6.38 -8.19 31.49
CA VAL A 756 -4.94 -8.26 31.80
C VAL A 756 -4.71 -8.77 33.23
N GLY A 757 -5.54 -8.37 34.15
CA GLY A 757 -5.50 -8.84 35.54
C GLY A 757 -4.57 -8.03 36.47
N PRO A 758 -4.81 -8.06 37.79
CA PRO A 758 -4.17 -7.18 38.76
C PRO A 758 -2.65 -7.39 38.87
N SER A 759 -2.19 -8.62 38.85
CA SER A 759 -0.74 -8.92 39.04
C SER A 759 0.11 -8.38 37.90
N LEU A 760 -0.37 -8.50 36.65
CA LEU A 760 0.34 -8.03 35.44
C LEU A 760 0.28 -6.51 35.32
N VAL A 761 -0.86 -5.90 35.69
CA VAL A 761 -0.99 -4.45 35.74
C VAL A 761 -0.03 -3.85 36.76
N THR A 762 0.03 -4.42 37.98
CA THR A 762 0.99 -3.98 39.02
C THR A 762 2.43 -4.14 38.52
N ALA A 763 2.79 -5.29 37.96
CA ALA A 763 4.13 -5.52 37.40
C ALA A 763 4.45 -4.52 36.24
N SER A 764 3.45 -4.12 35.45
CA SER A 764 3.62 -3.12 34.41
C SER A 764 3.92 -1.73 34.94
N ILE A 765 3.24 -1.35 36.01
CA ILE A 765 3.46 -0.07 36.68
C ILE A 765 4.83 -0.07 37.37
N ASP A 766 5.18 -1.14 38.10
CA ASP A 766 6.48 -1.28 38.75
C ASP A 766 7.63 -1.21 37.76
N LEU A 767 7.49 -1.89 36.62
CA LEU A 767 8.45 -1.82 35.50
C LEU A 767 8.55 -0.39 34.94
N SER A 768 7.41 0.31 34.76
CA SER A 768 7.40 1.68 34.28
C SER A 768 8.09 2.65 35.22
N VAL A 769 7.84 2.53 36.52
CA VAL A 769 8.53 3.31 37.56
C VAL A 769 10.05 3.02 37.58
N ASN A 770 10.42 1.75 37.42
CA ASN A 770 11.83 1.37 37.33
C ASN A 770 12.50 1.97 36.08
N VAL A 771 11.84 1.94 34.92
CA VAL A 771 12.36 2.57 33.69
C VAL A 771 12.58 4.07 33.91
N LEU A 772 11.62 4.78 34.51
CA LEU A 772 11.71 6.22 34.75
C LEU A 772 12.82 6.61 35.74
N THR A 773 13.15 5.73 36.69
CA THR A 773 14.16 6.00 37.70
C THR A 773 15.57 5.63 37.27
N VAL A 774 15.73 4.60 36.46
CA VAL A 774 17.04 3.99 36.16
C VAL A 774 17.56 4.33 34.77
N GLU A 775 16.68 4.55 33.79
CA GLU A 775 17.03 4.84 32.40
C GLU A 775 17.13 6.36 32.16
N SER A 776 18.28 6.97 32.51
CA SER A 776 18.43 8.43 32.45
C SER A 776 19.01 8.99 31.14
N GLY A 777 19.48 8.15 30.20
CA GLY A 777 20.13 8.58 28.96
C GLY A 777 19.17 9.25 27.99
N MET A 778 19.68 10.15 27.10
CA MET A 778 18.88 10.74 26.02
C MET A 778 18.30 9.66 25.10
N GLU A 779 19.06 8.60 24.84
CA GLU A 779 18.67 7.46 24.00
C GLU A 779 17.42 6.74 24.54
N ALA A 780 17.25 6.71 25.86
CA ALA A 780 16.14 6.06 26.52
C ALA A 780 14.87 6.94 26.59
N GLY A 781 14.83 8.12 25.99
CA GLY A 781 13.69 9.02 26.00
C GLY A 781 12.39 8.35 25.51
N ILE A 782 12.46 7.53 24.45
CA ILE A 782 11.31 6.78 23.91
C ILE A 782 10.80 5.77 24.95
N LEU A 783 11.69 5.04 25.57
CA LEU A 783 11.34 4.04 26.58
C LEU A 783 10.67 4.72 27.78
N ARG A 784 11.19 5.88 28.21
CA ARG A 784 10.58 6.67 29.31
C ARG A 784 9.21 7.21 28.92
N ARG A 785 9.04 7.71 27.67
CA ARG A 785 7.72 8.12 27.17
C ARG A 785 6.72 6.97 27.23
N SER A 786 7.10 5.80 26.72
CA SER A 786 6.24 4.61 26.76
C SER A 786 5.91 4.18 28.19
N ALA A 787 6.86 4.31 29.13
CA ALA A 787 6.63 4.02 30.55
C ALA A 787 5.60 4.99 31.17
N VAL A 788 5.66 6.30 30.86
CA VAL A 788 4.67 7.27 31.30
C VAL A 788 3.28 6.94 30.69
N LEU A 789 3.24 6.53 29.41
CA LEU A 789 2.00 6.14 28.72
C LEU A 789 1.33 4.92 29.37
N VAL A 790 2.08 3.93 29.86
CA VAL A 790 1.50 2.79 30.62
C VAL A 790 0.77 3.28 31.86
N ILE A 791 1.37 4.20 32.61
CA ILE A 791 0.74 4.77 33.81
C ILE A 791 -0.51 5.57 33.43
N LEU A 792 -0.44 6.36 32.36
CA LEU A 792 -1.57 7.12 31.84
C LEU A 792 -2.72 6.20 31.41
N ALA A 793 -2.41 5.14 30.65
CA ALA A 793 -3.39 4.15 30.22
C ALA A 793 -4.10 3.49 31.40
N PHE A 794 -3.37 3.16 32.46
CA PHE A 794 -3.97 2.62 33.67
C PHE A 794 -4.92 3.60 34.33
N VAL A 795 -4.53 4.88 34.50
CA VAL A 795 -5.41 5.91 35.08
C VAL A 795 -6.66 6.13 34.23
N ARG A 796 -6.50 6.16 32.91
CA ARG A 796 -7.66 6.28 31.97
C ARG A 796 -8.59 5.07 32.06
N ALA A 797 -8.03 3.86 32.10
CA ALA A 797 -8.82 2.64 32.23
C ALA A 797 -9.63 2.60 33.53
N LEU A 798 -9.05 3.09 34.65
CA LEU A 798 -9.78 3.24 35.94
C LEU A 798 -10.90 4.27 35.84
N ASN A 799 -10.66 5.40 35.17
CA ASN A 799 -11.69 6.44 34.95
C ASN A 799 -12.85 5.91 34.12
N THR A 800 -12.52 5.26 32.98
CA THR A 800 -13.52 4.66 32.07
C THR A 800 -14.34 3.57 32.79
N ALA A 801 -13.70 2.73 33.60
CA ALA A 801 -14.39 1.71 34.39
C ALA A 801 -15.33 2.34 35.42
N LYS A 802 -14.92 3.44 36.09
CA LYS A 802 -15.72 4.19 37.04
C LYS A 802 -16.93 4.87 36.38
N GLU A 803 -16.73 5.52 35.23
CA GLU A 803 -17.79 6.13 34.42
C GLU A 803 -18.82 5.11 33.93
N ALA A 804 -18.34 3.92 33.53
CA ALA A 804 -19.19 2.80 33.13
C ALA A 804 -19.87 2.07 34.32
N GLY A 805 -19.60 2.47 35.58
CA GLY A 805 -20.11 1.82 36.78
C GLY A 805 -19.58 0.40 36.99
N ARG A 806 -18.47 0.03 36.36
CA ARG A 806 -17.85 -1.30 36.45
C ARG A 806 -16.93 -1.36 37.67
N ARG A 807 -17.09 -2.37 38.52
CA ARG A 807 -16.15 -2.63 39.64
C ARG A 807 -15.00 -3.50 39.14
N VAL A 808 -13.82 -2.92 39.05
CA VAL A 808 -12.62 -3.64 38.57
C VAL A 808 -12.02 -4.55 39.64
N GLY A 809 -12.38 -4.37 40.92
CA GLY A 809 -11.88 -5.20 42.04
C GLY A 809 -10.49 -4.85 42.54
N PHE A 810 -9.75 -4.00 41.86
CA PHE A 810 -8.43 -3.49 42.27
C PHE A 810 -8.27 -2.05 41.76
N GLY A 811 -7.32 -1.30 42.36
CA GLY A 811 -7.08 0.08 41.98
C GLY A 811 -5.79 0.59 42.64
N LEU A 812 -5.55 1.89 42.53
CA LEU A 812 -4.42 2.55 43.18
C LEU A 812 -4.67 2.68 44.70
N THR A 813 -3.74 2.18 45.49
CA THR A 813 -3.69 2.50 46.93
C THR A 813 -3.16 3.91 47.12
N ASP A 814 -3.50 4.56 48.26
CA ASP A 814 -3.00 5.91 48.57
C ASP A 814 -1.46 5.99 48.61
N GLU A 815 -0.79 4.91 49.03
CA GLU A 815 0.66 4.83 49.02
C GLU A 815 1.24 4.73 47.62
N SER A 816 0.72 3.80 46.81
CA SER A 816 1.15 3.64 45.41
C SER A 816 0.93 4.92 44.61
N GLN A 817 -0.20 5.60 44.80
CA GLN A 817 -0.48 6.87 44.15
C GLN A 817 0.54 7.96 44.53
N LYS A 818 0.89 8.07 45.80
CA LYS A 818 1.88 9.05 46.26
C LYS A 818 3.26 8.77 45.70
N ASP A 819 3.65 7.50 45.60
CA ASP A 819 4.96 7.11 45.08
C ASP A 819 5.04 7.36 43.59
N ILE A 820 4.02 6.97 42.83
CA ILE A 820 3.91 7.26 41.37
C ILE A 820 3.96 8.77 41.15
N LYS A 821 3.16 9.54 41.88
CA LYS A 821 3.13 11.00 41.76
C LYS A 821 4.47 11.63 42.07
N ARG A 822 5.18 11.16 43.11
CA ARG A 822 6.52 11.66 43.47
C ARG A 822 7.52 11.42 42.34
N VAL A 823 7.52 10.22 41.74
CA VAL A 823 8.42 9.88 40.62
C VAL A 823 8.07 10.71 39.38
N LEU A 824 6.80 10.80 39.02
CA LEU A 824 6.38 11.56 37.86
C LEU A 824 6.62 13.07 38.00
N SER A 825 6.42 13.65 39.21
CA SER A 825 6.74 15.05 39.47
C SER A 825 8.23 15.31 39.33
N TYR A 826 9.07 14.43 39.87
CA TYR A 826 10.50 14.51 39.68
C TYR A 826 10.92 14.44 38.20
N VAL A 827 10.36 13.51 37.44
CA VAL A 827 10.59 13.38 36.00
C VAL A 827 10.13 14.62 35.23
N ALA A 828 8.95 15.17 35.55
CA ALA A 828 8.42 16.39 34.94
C ALA A 828 9.36 17.60 35.13
N ASP A 829 10.05 17.68 36.27
CA ASP A 829 10.97 18.76 36.56
C ASP A 829 12.37 18.54 35.95
N THR A 830 12.88 17.30 35.97
CA THR A 830 14.32 17.03 35.76
C THR A 830 14.66 16.33 34.44
N ASP A 831 13.70 15.69 33.76
CA ASP A 831 14.02 14.91 32.57
C ASP A 831 14.66 15.79 31.47
N ILE A 832 15.54 15.20 30.69
CA ILE A 832 16.21 15.88 29.57
C ILE A 832 15.25 16.02 28.36
N ASP A 833 14.29 15.09 28.21
CA ASP A 833 13.34 15.07 27.10
C ASP A 833 12.07 15.89 27.41
N GLY A 834 11.84 16.94 26.62
CA GLY A 834 10.70 17.83 26.81
C GLY A 834 9.33 17.16 26.70
N LEU A 835 9.21 16.10 25.88
CA LEU A 835 7.96 15.35 25.74
C LEU A 835 7.71 14.44 26.95
N VAL A 836 8.76 13.84 27.51
CA VAL A 836 8.65 13.08 28.77
C VAL A 836 8.18 13.97 29.89
N LYS A 837 8.74 15.19 30.02
CA LYS A 837 8.29 16.20 31.00
C LYS A 837 6.81 16.52 30.86
N GLN A 838 6.37 16.81 29.63
CA GLN A 838 4.99 17.17 29.36
C GLN A 838 4.05 16.02 29.70
N HIS A 839 4.31 14.81 29.21
CA HIS A 839 3.48 13.64 29.52
C HIS A 839 3.47 13.30 31.00
N ALA A 840 4.61 13.42 31.70
CA ALA A 840 4.65 13.20 33.14
C ALA A 840 3.77 14.22 33.88
N SER A 841 3.80 15.50 33.49
CA SER A 841 2.92 16.54 34.02
C SER A 841 1.45 16.24 33.78
N ASP A 842 1.09 15.83 32.56
CA ASP A 842 -0.30 15.49 32.18
C ASP A 842 -0.83 14.31 33.02
N VAL A 843 0.04 13.31 33.29
CA VAL A 843 -0.34 12.16 34.15
C VAL A 843 -0.49 12.57 35.59
N VAL A 844 0.35 13.46 36.13
CA VAL A 844 0.22 14.01 37.51
C VAL A 844 -1.12 14.72 37.64
N GLU A 845 -1.49 15.56 36.68
CA GLU A 845 -2.78 16.23 36.64
C GLU A 845 -3.95 15.22 36.57
N SER A 846 -3.83 14.20 35.74
CA SER A 846 -4.84 13.13 35.62
C SER A 846 -5.04 12.35 36.91
N LEU A 847 -3.94 12.08 37.65
CA LEU A 847 -3.99 11.45 38.98
C LEU A 847 -4.67 12.35 40.02
N ASP A 848 -4.41 13.65 39.98
CA ASP A 848 -5.06 14.61 40.91
C ASP A 848 -6.56 14.72 40.60
N ASN A 849 -6.93 14.77 39.33
CA ASN A 849 -8.33 14.77 38.92
C ASN A 849 -9.05 13.49 39.33
N TRP A 850 -8.40 12.32 39.16
CA TRP A 850 -8.94 11.04 39.61
C TRP A 850 -9.17 11.01 41.12
N ARG A 851 -8.23 11.53 41.89
CA ARG A 851 -8.35 11.64 43.40
C ARG A 851 -9.48 12.56 43.80
N LEU A 852 -9.59 13.74 43.20
CA LEU A 852 -10.68 14.68 43.45
C LEU A 852 -12.04 14.05 43.14
N GLY A 853 -12.16 13.37 41.99
CA GLY A 853 -13.36 12.64 41.61
C GLY A 853 -13.72 11.49 42.56
N SER A 854 -12.73 10.83 43.19
CA SER A 854 -12.95 9.77 44.19
C SER A 854 -13.44 10.34 45.53
N LEU A 855 -12.92 11.47 45.95
CA LEU A 855 -13.33 12.15 47.19
C LEU A 855 -14.75 12.70 47.07
N VAL A 856 -15.11 13.29 45.93
CA VAL A 856 -16.48 13.77 45.66
C VAL A 856 -17.47 12.63 45.69
N SER A 857 -17.15 11.50 45.06
CA SER A 857 -18.02 10.31 45.08
C SER A 857 -18.24 9.74 46.49
N GLN A 858 -17.17 9.66 47.32
CA GLN A 858 -17.25 9.25 48.73
C GLN A 858 -18.06 10.23 49.57
N ALA A 859 -17.91 11.53 49.34
CA ALA A 859 -18.70 12.55 50.01
C ALA A 859 -20.19 12.47 49.65
N GLN A 860 -20.53 12.05 48.41
CA GLN A 860 -21.91 11.79 47.97
C GLN A 860 -22.51 10.51 48.57
N GLU A 861 -21.70 9.44 48.73
CA GLU A 861 -22.16 8.19 49.37
C GLU A 861 -22.28 8.31 50.91
N GLN A 862 -21.49 9.16 51.56
CA GLN A 862 -21.54 9.38 53.02
C GLN A 862 -22.48 10.47 53.44
N ALA A 863 -23.06 11.25 52.55
CA ALA A 863 -24.08 12.22 52.87
C ALA A 863 -25.41 11.52 53.07
N PRO A 864 -25.90 11.31 54.33
CA PRO A 864 -27.25 10.83 54.54
C PRO A 864 -28.17 11.87 53.92
N GLY A 865 -29.01 11.45 52.99
CA GLY A 865 -29.92 12.21 52.14
C GLY A 865 -30.44 13.51 52.74
N THR A 866 -29.69 14.55 52.75
CA THR A 866 -30.09 15.87 53.15
C THR A 866 -30.25 16.78 51.93
N THR A 867 -31.46 16.95 51.58
CA THR A 867 -32.23 18.19 51.31
C THR A 867 -31.51 19.43 50.71
N LEU A 868 -30.21 19.45 50.55
CA LEU A 868 -29.52 20.57 49.86
C LEU A 868 -29.73 20.58 48.34
N THR A 869 -29.88 19.46 47.72
CA THR A 869 -30.30 19.35 46.32
C THR A 869 -31.78 19.74 46.07
N ARG A 870 -32.61 19.76 47.13
CA ARG A 870 -33.99 20.26 47.03
C ARG A 870 -34.10 21.78 47.30
N LEU A 871 -33.10 22.41 47.90
CA LEU A 871 -33.02 23.84 48.15
C LEU A 871 -32.38 24.64 46.99
N ALA A 872 -31.56 24.03 46.19
CA ALA A 872 -31.04 24.57 44.95
C ALA A 872 -32.02 24.25 43.80
N GLY A 873 -33.28 24.73 43.90
CA GLY A 873 -34.30 24.67 42.85
C GLY A 873 -33.95 25.38 41.55
N LEU A 874 -32.69 25.35 41.15
CA LEU A 874 -32.08 25.88 39.93
C LEU A 874 -31.17 24.85 39.30
N SER A 875 -31.66 23.62 39.10
CA SER A 875 -31.07 22.77 38.08
C SER A 875 -31.83 23.08 36.77
N VAL A 876 -31.49 24.19 36.19
CA VAL A 876 -31.74 24.39 34.76
C VAL A 876 -30.78 23.43 34.05
N ASN A 877 -31.24 22.26 33.75
CA ASN A 877 -30.57 21.35 32.83
C ASN A 877 -31.20 21.61 31.46
N PRO A 878 -30.62 22.46 30.60
CA PRO A 878 -31.20 22.80 29.31
C PRO A 878 -31.21 21.60 28.32
N ASP A 879 -30.50 20.52 28.64
CA ASP A 879 -30.37 19.37 27.74
C ASP A 879 -31.46 18.30 27.88
N ARG A 880 -32.32 18.37 28.92
CA ARG A 880 -33.40 17.39 29.11
C ARG A 880 -34.70 17.71 28.35
N ALA A 881 -34.84 18.92 27.84
CA ALA A 881 -36.01 19.31 27.05
C ALA A 881 -35.87 19.04 25.54
N ALA A 882 -34.64 18.70 25.08
CA ALA A 882 -34.36 18.43 23.68
C ALA A 882 -34.21 16.92 23.33
N LEU A 883 -34.36 16.01 24.31
CA LEU A 883 -34.30 14.55 24.10
C LEU A 883 -35.69 13.92 24.09
N GLY A 884 -36.59 14.50 23.31
CA GLY A 884 -37.74 13.83 22.74
C GLY A 884 -37.30 13.14 21.47
N ASP A 885 -37.32 11.80 21.51
CA ASP A 885 -37.32 10.90 20.37
C ASP A 885 -36.39 11.27 19.21
N ARG A 886 -35.09 11.00 19.35
CA ARG A 886 -34.23 10.66 18.22
C ARG A 886 -33.48 9.37 18.50
N THR A 887 -34.09 8.25 18.12
CA THR A 887 -33.43 7.01 17.84
C THR A 887 -32.25 7.30 16.89
N SER A 888 -31.09 7.08 17.43
CA SER A 888 -29.84 6.70 16.76
C SER A 888 -29.81 6.83 15.25
N SER A 889 -29.12 7.82 14.79
CA SER A 889 -28.28 7.67 13.62
C SER A 889 -26.87 8.16 13.98
N ARG A 890 -26.04 7.26 14.50
CA ARG A 890 -24.60 7.42 14.39
C ARG A 890 -24.29 7.53 12.91
N PRO A 891 -23.49 8.49 12.46
CA PRO A 891 -23.05 8.52 11.09
C PRO A 891 -22.24 7.24 10.84
N ARG A 892 -22.82 6.34 10.06
CA ARG A 892 -22.14 5.20 9.52
C ARG A 892 -21.14 5.76 8.50
N ILE A 893 -19.86 5.63 8.79
CA ILE A 893 -18.84 5.84 7.78
C ILE A 893 -19.01 4.65 6.83
N GLU A 894 -19.72 4.88 5.73
CA GLU A 894 -19.70 3.94 4.61
C GLU A 894 -18.34 4.12 3.94
N GLU A 895 -17.45 3.17 4.17
CA GLU A 895 -16.32 2.94 3.29
C GLU A 895 -16.91 2.58 1.94
N VAL A 896 -16.71 3.44 0.98
CA VAL A 896 -17.03 3.15 -0.41
C VAL A 896 -15.87 2.34 -0.97
N GLU A 897 -16.18 1.11 -1.37
CA GLU A 897 -15.34 0.22 -2.17
C GLU A 897 -14.75 0.92 -3.41
#